data_be96b5d2e2a4b2eecd84f28c487f4ed9
#
_entry.id   be96b5d2e2a4b2eecd84f28c487f4ed9
#
_cell.length_a   1.000
_cell.length_b   1.000
_cell.length_c   1.000
_cell.angle_alpha   90.00
_cell.angle_beta   90.00
_cell.angle_gamma   90.00
#
_symmetry.space_group_name_H-M   'P 1'
#
loop_
_entity.id
_entity.type
_entity.pdbx_description
1 polymer ?
#
loop_
_entity_poly.entity_id
_entity_poly.type
_entity_poly.pdbx_seq_one_letter_code
_entity_poly.pdbx_strand_id
1 'polypeptide(L)'
;MSLALPILSLCCAQALAQSQAATSLPTVTVNADKITPLPAATAVDQTRLPAKKATTSDTAALLADIPGLSLNAAGGVSSLPAINGLADDRLRIKVDGMDLIASCPNHMNPALSYIDPTQLGEMTVYAGIAPVSAGGDSIGGSISATSRQPEFAAPGQTPIMKGEVGTFYRSNNSASGANLSATYATPSFHISYSGATSKADNYTAANDFKTNPQTGRAGHTLPLNEVGSTAFETRNHALTLAFKRDNHLFEAKLGMQDMPFQLYPNQRMDMLYNKQDSVNLRYLGQFDWGSLEARAYHENVDHYMDFGADKRFWYGSASGGPGVQFGTPCSPISATCAAGMQMYTEGKTTGLSVKADVMMSPQDLLRAGIEAQQYRLNDWWPPSGAGMWPGTFWNIRDGQRDRTALFAELESRKSAQWMTLVGARFEQISMNAGNVQGYNPATNGMAPMFNYQMRDAAAFNAQNHSQSDHNLDLTALAKYTANANYDIEFGFAHKVRSPNVYERFSWSTWTMAAVMNNFVGDGNGYIGNLNLKPEQANTLSATFDWHGADKTWGLTATPFYTQVNDYIDAVQWNAATNTAVVTPVTNQFSVLKYVNQSAKLVGLNLSGHLPLAKTAAGDLGFKGLLNYTRGTNKVDPIVKTIFQSI
;
A
#
# COMPACT_ATOMS: atom_id res chain seq x y z
N MET A 1 -20.49 -3.55 -22.60
CA MET A 1 -20.39 -2.09 -22.30
C MET A 1 -21.66 -1.29 -22.62
N SER A 2 -22.84 -1.90 -22.67
CA SER A 2 -24.04 -1.25 -23.21
C SER A 2 -25.26 -1.24 -22.27
N LEU A 3 -25.13 -1.64 -21.00
CA LEU A 3 -26.26 -1.73 -20.06
C LEU A 3 -26.14 -0.85 -18.80
N ALA A 4 -25.04 -0.16 -18.60
CA ALA A 4 -24.83 0.67 -17.38
C ALA A 4 -25.29 2.14 -17.52
N LEU A 5 -25.41 2.66 -18.74
CA LEU A 5 -25.81 4.07 -18.95
C LEU A 5 -27.29 4.39 -18.65
N PRO A 6 -28.27 3.51 -18.89
CA PRO A 6 -29.67 3.88 -18.65
C PRO A 6 -30.08 3.92 -17.16
N ILE A 7 -29.36 3.24 -16.28
CA ILE A 7 -29.71 3.23 -14.85
C ILE A 7 -29.31 4.53 -14.15
N LEU A 8 -28.19 5.13 -14.54
CA LEU A 8 -27.73 6.39 -13.97
C LEU A 8 -28.64 7.58 -14.39
N SER A 9 -29.16 7.55 -15.62
CA SER A 9 -30.08 8.59 -16.10
C SER A 9 -31.45 8.52 -15.45
N LEU A 10 -31.91 7.34 -15.03
CA LEU A 10 -33.21 7.19 -14.38
C LEU A 10 -33.21 7.69 -12.92
N CYS A 11 -32.08 7.51 -12.19
CA CYS A 11 -31.92 8.03 -10.83
C CYS A 11 -31.82 9.56 -10.78
N CYS A 12 -31.20 10.19 -11.78
CA CYS A 12 -31.11 11.65 -11.85
C CYS A 12 -32.43 12.31 -12.26
N ALA A 13 -33.28 11.66 -13.08
CA ALA A 13 -34.53 12.22 -13.54
C ALA A 13 -35.63 12.26 -12.45
N GLN A 14 -35.64 11.33 -11.51
CA GLN A 14 -36.59 11.31 -10.38
C GLN A 14 -36.23 12.31 -9.27
N ALA A 15 -34.97 12.71 -9.14
CA ALA A 15 -34.54 13.70 -8.14
C ALA A 15 -34.97 15.16 -8.51
N LEU A 16 -35.37 15.41 -9.75
CA LEU A 16 -35.75 16.75 -10.22
C LEU A 16 -37.27 17.02 -10.21
N ALA A 17 -38.09 16.04 -9.84
CA ALA A 17 -39.55 16.15 -9.98
C ALA A 17 -40.35 16.47 -8.69
N GLN A 18 -39.71 16.68 -7.55
CA GLN A 18 -40.40 17.04 -6.30
C GLN A 18 -40.10 18.47 -5.87
N SER A 19 -40.87 19.43 -6.42
CA SER A 19 -40.99 20.75 -5.82
C SER A 19 -42.19 20.74 -4.87
N GLN A 20 -42.00 20.44 -3.60
CA GLN A 20 -42.92 20.82 -2.53
C GLN A 20 -42.23 21.81 -1.59
N ALA A 21 -43.03 22.81 -1.14
CA ALA A 21 -42.58 23.93 -0.35
C ALA A 21 -41.69 23.52 0.83
N ALA A 22 -40.46 24.03 0.82
CA ALA A 22 -39.49 23.77 1.86
C ALA A 22 -39.93 24.44 3.17
N THR A 23 -40.32 23.63 4.15
CA THR A 23 -40.23 24.02 5.54
C THR A 23 -38.74 24.14 5.85
N SER A 24 -38.26 25.33 6.23
CA SER A 24 -36.86 25.55 6.57
C SER A 24 -36.50 24.72 7.81
N LEU A 25 -35.88 23.57 7.59
CA LEU A 25 -35.25 22.82 8.64
C LEU A 25 -34.03 23.61 9.16
N PRO A 26 -33.71 23.52 10.46
CA PRO A 26 -32.53 24.19 11.00
C PRO A 26 -31.28 23.74 10.21
N THR A 27 -30.44 24.72 9.90
CA THR A 27 -29.17 24.51 9.18
C THR A 27 -28.36 23.41 9.86
N VAL A 28 -28.40 22.21 9.32
CA VAL A 28 -27.48 21.15 9.74
C VAL A 28 -26.12 21.56 9.17
N THR A 29 -25.29 22.11 10.04
CA THR A 29 -23.88 22.31 9.71
C THR A 29 -23.33 20.94 9.45
N VAL A 30 -22.93 20.64 8.21
CA VAL A 30 -22.11 19.46 7.90
C VAL A 30 -20.78 19.70 8.58
N ASN A 31 -20.70 19.39 9.86
CA ASN A 31 -19.45 19.21 10.53
C ASN A 31 -18.91 17.87 10.04
N ALA A 32 -17.92 17.91 9.16
CA ALA A 32 -17.08 16.76 8.85
C ALA A 32 -16.41 16.17 10.13
N ASP A 33 -16.59 16.84 11.25
CA ASP A 33 -15.89 16.64 12.51
C ASP A 33 -16.45 15.55 13.43
N LYS A 34 -17.45 14.79 13.03
CA LYS A 34 -17.94 13.68 13.88
C LYS A 34 -18.43 12.47 13.09
N ILE A 35 -17.62 11.96 12.20
CA ILE A 35 -17.63 10.50 12.05
C ILE A 35 -16.90 9.99 13.28
N THR A 36 -17.65 9.50 14.27
CA THR A 36 -17.03 8.82 15.42
C THR A 36 -16.12 7.73 14.84
N PRO A 37 -14.80 7.74 15.12
CA PRO A 37 -13.93 6.72 14.57
C PRO A 37 -14.54 5.35 14.81
N LEU A 38 -14.53 4.50 13.80
CA LEU A 38 -14.96 3.12 13.95
C LEU A 38 -14.16 2.50 15.12
N PRO A 39 -14.74 1.60 15.88
CA PRO A 39 -14.03 0.84 16.91
C PRO A 39 -12.76 0.21 16.32
N ALA A 40 -11.74 0.02 17.12
CA ALA A 40 -10.42 -0.48 16.75
C ALA A 40 -9.60 0.45 15.83
N ALA A 41 -10.09 1.64 15.48
CA ALA A 41 -9.34 2.62 14.72
C ALA A 41 -8.29 3.33 15.57
N THR A 42 -7.06 3.43 15.06
CA THR A 42 -6.03 4.33 15.60
C THR A 42 -5.74 5.42 14.59
N ALA A 43 -6.05 6.66 14.94
CA ALA A 43 -5.73 7.83 14.12
C ALA A 43 -4.33 8.36 14.44
N VAL A 44 -3.64 8.88 13.43
CA VAL A 44 -2.40 9.63 13.65
C VAL A 44 -2.71 10.91 14.42
N ASP A 45 -1.94 11.17 15.46
CA ASP A 45 -2.11 12.33 16.34
C ASP A 45 -1.97 13.65 15.56
N GLN A 46 -3.09 14.34 15.37
CA GLN A 46 -3.19 15.57 14.60
C GLN A 46 -2.38 16.73 15.21
N THR A 47 -2.19 16.72 16.53
CA THR A 47 -1.42 17.78 17.23
C THR A 47 0.07 17.71 16.91
N ARG A 48 0.58 16.51 16.64
CA ARG A 48 1.99 16.23 16.32
C ARG A 48 2.25 16.17 14.82
N LEU A 49 1.22 16.06 14.01
CA LEU A 49 1.34 15.88 12.57
C LEU A 49 2.16 16.99 11.88
N PRO A 50 2.00 18.30 12.20
CA PRO A 50 2.82 19.35 11.59
C PRO A 50 4.33 19.17 11.84
N ALA A 51 4.72 18.83 13.06
CA ALA A 51 6.13 18.60 13.39
C ALA A 51 6.69 17.36 12.67
N LYS A 52 5.92 16.27 12.61
CA LYS A 52 6.31 15.04 11.91
C LYS A 52 6.46 15.26 10.40
N LYS A 53 5.58 16.02 9.76
CA LYS A 53 5.66 16.35 8.32
C LYS A 53 6.97 17.04 7.97
N ALA A 54 7.53 17.86 8.87
CA ALA A 54 8.81 18.52 8.64
C ALA A 54 10.01 17.56 8.69
N THR A 55 9.88 16.41 9.37
CA THR A 55 11.00 15.48 9.57
C THR A 55 11.17 14.44 8.47
N THR A 56 10.15 14.25 7.61
CA THR A 56 10.16 13.19 6.61
C THR A 56 9.56 13.64 5.28
N SER A 57 10.00 13.05 4.19
CA SER A 57 9.33 13.11 2.87
C SER A 57 8.52 11.85 2.58
N ASP A 58 8.50 10.90 3.50
CA ASP A 58 7.81 9.62 3.39
C ASP A 58 6.52 9.63 4.22
N THR A 59 5.38 9.53 3.56
CA THR A 59 4.07 9.54 4.21
C THR A 59 3.87 8.33 5.13
N ALA A 60 4.40 7.17 4.78
CA ALA A 60 4.35 5.99 5.64
C ALA A 60 5.09 6.21 6.97
N ALA A 61 6.15 7.02 7.00
CA ALA A 61 6.89 7.33 8.22
C ALA A 61 6.05 8.04 9.30
N LEU A 62 4.95 8.69 8.91
CA LEU A 62 4.01 9.30 9.85
C LEU A 62 3.27 8.27 10.73
N LEU A 63 3.30 7.00 10.34
CA LEU A 63 2.69 5.87 11.05
C LEU A 63 3.58 5.27 12.14
N ALA A 64 4.83 5.71 12.28
CA ALA A 64 5.82 5.07 13.17
C ALA A 64 5.41 4.96 14.65
N ASP A 65 4.47 5.81 15.12
CA ASP A 65 3.97 5.81 16.50
C ASP A 65 2.69 4.96 16.69
N ILE A 66 2.22 4.26 15.67
CA ILE A 66 0.98 3.48 15.73
C ILE A 66 1.28 2.10 16.33
N PRO A 67 0.55 1.67 17.37
CA PRO A 67 0.73 0.34 17.96
C PRO A 67 0.49 -0.78 16.94
N GLY A 68 1.35 -1.80 16.97
CA GLY A 68 1.29 -2.95 16.04
C GLY A 68 1.84 -2.68 14.65
N LEU A 69 2.31 -1.46 14.36
CA LEU A 69 2.83 -1.10 13.06
C LEU A 69 4.36 -1.00 13.08
N SER A 70 4.99 -1.52 12.06
CA SER A 70 6.41 -1.35 11.74
C SER A 70 6.58 -0.92 10.29
N LEU A 71 7.75 -0.39 9.94
CA LEU A 71 8.04 0.13 8.60
C LEU A 71 9.31 -0.52 8.06
N ASN A 72 9.27 -1.00 6.83
CA ASN A 72 10.46 -1.33 6.06
C ASN A 72 10.81 -0.11 5.18
N ALA A 73 11.81 0.65 5.61
CA ALA A 73 12.26 1.88 4.96
C ALA A 73 13.25 1.57 3.83
N ALA A 74 12.78 0.97 2.76
CA ALA A 74 13.61 0.58 1.62
C ALA A 74 14.01 1.75 0.73
N GLY A 75 13.14 2.73 0.55
CA GLY A 75 13.37 3.94 -0.25
C GLY A 75 13.08 5.21 0.53
N GLY A 76 13.50 6.36 0.01
CA GLY A 76 13.42 7.65 0.70
C GLY A 76 12.00 8.18 0.93
N VAL A 77 11.01 7.73 0.13
CA VAL A 77 9.61 8.20 0.16
C VAL A 77 8.60 7.06 -0.01
N SER A 78 9.00 5.82 0.17
CA SER A 78 8.18 4.63 -0.13
C SER A 78 8.37 3.49 0.88
N SER A 79 8.43 3.81 2.17
CA SER A 79 8.45 2.77 3.20
C SER A 79 7.21 1.89 3.12
N LEU A 80 7.41 0.59 3.33
CA LEU A 80 6.34 -0.40 3.36
C LEU A 80 5.88 -0.61 4.80
N PRO A 81 4.61 -0.34 5.12
CA PRO A 81 4.06 -0.65 6.44
C PRO A 81 3.82 -2.16 6.60
N ALA A 82 4.04 -2.63 7.81
CA ALA A 82 3.63 -3.95 8.27
C ALA A 82 2.81 -3.82 9.55
N ILE A 83 1.69 -4.52 9.64
CA ILE A 83 0.83 -4.56 10.81
C ILE A 83 0.90 -5.96 11.42
N ASN A 84 1.34 -6.04 12.67
CA ASN A 84 1.46 -7.31 13.40
C ASN A 84 2.27 -8.38 12.63
N GLY A 85 3.31 -7.95 11.88
CA GLY A 85 4.14 -8.81 11.06
C GLY A 85 3.57 -9.19 9.69
N LEU A 86 2.42 -8.66 9.28
CA LEU A 86 1.84 -8.83 7.96
C LEU A 86 2.03 -7.55 7.14
N ALA A 87 2.62 -7.68 5.96
CA ALA A 87 2.99 -6.57 5.08
C ALA A 87 2.45 -6.75 3.66
N ASP A 88 2.77 -5.81 2.79
CA ASP A 88 2.46 -5.80 1.36
C ASP A 88 0.95 -5.89 1.09
N ASP A 89 0.54 -6.69 0.12
CA ASP A 89 -0.86 -6.89 -0.26
C ASP A 89 -1.72 -7.56 0.82
N ARG A 90 -1.12 -7.94 1.97
CA ARG A 90 -1.86 -8.36 3.16
C ARG A 90 -2.50 -7.19 3.91
N LEU A 91 -2.11 -5.97 3.57
CA LEU A 91 -2.73 -4.74 4.07
C LEU A 91 -3.59 -4.12 2.97
N ARG A 92 -4.72 -3.52 3.35
CA ARG A 92 -5.51 -2.71 2.45
C ARG A 92 -5.18 -1.23 2.70
N ILE A 93 -4.59 -0.57 1.70
CA ILE A 93 -4.18 0.83 1.81
C ILE A 93 -5.00 1.66 0.83
N LYS A 94 -5.74 2.65 1.35
CA LYS A 94 -6.54 3.58 0.55
C LYS A 94 -6.00 5.00 0.69
N VAL A 95 -5.83 5.69 -0.43
CA VAL A 95 -5.47 7.11 -0.50
C VAL A 95 -6.66 7.87 -1.06
N ASP A 96 -7.21 8.82 -0.31
CA ASP A 96 -8.45 9.54 -0.65
C ASP A 96 -9.60 8.60 -1.04
N GLY A 97 -9.66 7.43 -0.41
CA GLY A 97 -10.65 6.38 -0.70
C GLY A 97 -10.40 5.58 -1.98
N MET A 98 -9.39 5.92 -2.76
CA MET A 98 -8.90 5.10 -3.87
C MET A 98 -8.08 3.94 -3.33
N ASP A 99 -8.31 2.76 -3.83
CA ASP A 99 -7.59 1.56 -3.50
C ASP A 99 -6.48 1.35 -4.54
N LEU A 100 -5.27 1.78 -4.20
CA LEU A 100 -4.14 1.84 -5.11
C LEU A 100 -3.29 0.58 -5.00
N ILE A 101 -2.88 0.03 -6.15
CA ILE A 101 -2.08 -1.20 -6.24
C ILE A 101 -0.71 -0.84 -6.80
N ALA A 102 0.36 -1.29 -6.13
CA ALA A 102 1.71 -1.15 -6.66
C ALA A 102 1.85 -1.89 -8.00
N SER A 103 2.34 -1.20 -9.04
CA SER A 103 2.56 -1.82 -10.35
C SER A 103 3.91 -2.53 -10.46
N CYS A 104 4.83 -2.27 -9.52
CA CYS A 104 6.18 -2.83 -9.50
C CYS A 104 6.22 -4.15 -8.71
N PRO A 105 6.86 -5.22 -9.25
CA PRO A 105 7.02 -6.49 -8.54
C PRO A 105 7.87 -6.39 -7.28
N ASN A 106 8.60 -5.29 -7.10
CA ASN A 106 9.47 -5.07 -5.93
C ASN A 106 8.86 -4.05 -4.95
N HIS A 107 7.59 -3.71 -5.13
CA HIS A 107 6.84 -2.73 -4.33
C HIS A 107 7.56 -1.38 -4.16
N MET A 108 8.26 -0.91 -5.21
CA MET A 108 8.98 0.36 -5.16
C MET A 108 8.06 1.58 -5.21
N ASN A 109 6.81 1.40 -5.61
CA ASN A 109 5.78 2.44 -5.70
C ASN A 109 4.52 2.09 -4.90
N PRO A 110 4.64 1.91 -3.56
CA PRO A 110 3.49 1.55 -2.72
C PRO A 110 2.48 2.70 -2.63
N ALA A 111 1.24 2.39 -2.27
CA ALA A 111 0.13 3.33 -2.27
C ALA A 111 0.40 4.64 -1.49
N LEU A 112 1.09 4.59 -0.35
CA LEU A 112 1.41 5.78 0.45
C LEU A 112 2.48 6.68 -0.18
N SER A 113 3.22 6.23 -1.20
CA SER A 113 4.16 7.07 -1.93
C SER A 113 3.47 8.09 -2.84
N TYR A 114 2.18 7.92 -3.14
CA TYR A 114 1.40 8.80 -4.00
C TYR A 114 0.71 9.96 -3.29
N ILE A 115 0.98 10.16 -2.01
CA ILE A 115 0.53 11.32 -1.24
C ILE A 115 1.71 11.91 -0.46
N ASP A 116 2.03 13.18 -0.71
CA ASP A 116 3.09 13.87 0.05
C ASP A 116 2.64 14.12 1.50
N PRO A 117 3.53 14.00 2.51
CA PRO A 117 3.20 14.30 3.90
C PRO A 117 2.51 15.65 4.10
N THR A 118 2.89 16.70 3.33
CA THR A 118 2.31 18.04 3.46
C THR A 118 0.85 18.12 2.99
N GLN A 119 0.44 17.23 2.08
CA GLN A 119 -0.93 17.14 1.57
C GLN A 119 -1.87 16.36 2.50
N LEU A 120 -1.32 15.53 3.39
CA LEU A 120 -2.09 14.67 4.28
C LEU A 120 -2.95 15.50 5.25
N GLY A 121 -4.24 15.20 5.32
CA GLY A 121 -5.19 15.71 6.30
C GLY A 121 -5.32 14.77 7.49
N GLU A 122 -5.62 13.50 7.24
CA GLU A 122 -5.86 12.48 8.26
C GLU A 122 -5.30 11.14 7.81
N MET A 123 -4.91 10.31 8.77
CA MET A 123 -4.55 8.91 8.54
C MET A 123 -5.07 8.03 9.66
N THR A 124 -5.76 6.96 9.28
CA THR A 124 -6.39 6.00 10.20
C THR A 124 -5.89 4.59 9.92
N VAL A 125 -5.58 3.85 10.97
CA VAL A 125 -5.11 2.46 10.90
C VAL A 125 -6.05 1.55 11.69
N TYR A 126 -6.40 0.42 11.10
CA TYR A 126 -7.08 -0.70 11.74
C TYR A 126 -6.11 -1.87 11.83
N ALA A 127 -5.55 -2.11 13.00
CA ALA A 127 -4.56 -3.14 13.22
C ALA A 127 -5.24 -4.48 13.60
N GLY A 128 -5.21 -5.45 12.71
CA GLY A 128 -5.74 -6.80 12.93
C GLY A 128 -7.25 -6.93 12.74
N ILE A 129 -8.06 -6.31 13.60
CA ILE A 129 -9.53 -6.39 13.51
C ILE A 129 -10.05 -5.18 12.74
N ALA A 130 -10.04 -5.26 11.41
CA ALA A 130 -10.60 -4.22 10.56
C ALA A 130 -12.10 -4.45 10.33
N PRO A 131 -12.97 -3.43 10.52
CA PRO A 131 -14.36 -3.48 10.10
C PRO A 131 -14.48 -3.83 8.62
N VAL A 132 -15.54 -4.54 8.24
CA VAL A 132 -15.73 -4.92 6.83
C VAL A 132 -15.98 -3.72 5.92
N SER A 133 -16.45 -2.61 6.46
CA SER A 133 -16.63 -1.33 5.77
C SER A 133 -15.31 -0.60 5.49
N ALA A 134 -14.24 -0.86 6.25
CA ALA A 134 -12.91 -0.28 6.04
C ALA A 134 -12.18 -0.91 4.84
N GLY A 135 -12.53 -2.13 4.47
CA GLY A 135 -12.01 -2.83 3.30
C GLY A 135 -11.99 -4.34 3.47
N GLY A 136 -11.72 -5.04 2.38
CA GLY A 136 -11.57 -6.49 2.30
C GLY A 136 -10.33 -6.86 1.49
N ASP A 137 -10.21 -8.13 1.10
CA ASP A 137 -9.08 -8.67 0.35
C ASP A 137 -7.73 -8.35 1.05
N SER A 138 -7.72 -8.47 2.36
CA SER A 138 -6.57 -8.23 3.23
C SER A 138 -6.71 -9.00 4.53
N ILE A 139 -5.60 -9.47 5.12
CA ILE A 139 -5.59 -10.27 6.34
C ILE A 139 -4.87 -9.60 7.51
N GLY A 140 -4.11 -8.53 7.28
CA GLY A 140 -3.29 -7.86 8.29
C GLY A 140 -3.95 -6.61 8.88
N GLY A 141 -4.87 -6.00 8.16
CA GLY A 141 -5.51 -4.76 8.56
C GLY A 141 -5.67 -3.77 7.40
N SER A 142 -6.07 -2.54 7.73
CA SER A 142 -6.20 -1.50 6.70
C SER A 142 -5.68 -0.15 7.15
N ILE A 143 -5.22 0.65 6.18
CA ILE A 143 -4.73 2.01 6.35
C ILE A 143 -5.50 2.92 5.40
N SER A 144 -6.05 4.01 5.92
CA SER A 144 -6.70 5.05 5.13
C SER A 144 -5.95 6.36 5.31
N ALA A 145 -5.38 6.90 4.23
CA ALA A 145 -4.77 8.22 4.19
C ALA A 145 -5.67 9.15 3.39
N THR A 146 -6.07 10.26 3.97
CA THR A 146 -6.91 11.26 3.32
C THR A 146 -6.23 12.62 3.31
N SER A 147 -6.29 13.30 2.17
CA SER A 147 -5.86 14.68 2.05
C SER A 147 -6.81 15.62 2.79
N ARG A 148 -6.43 16.89 2.89
CA ARG A 148 -7.26 17.92 3.51
C ARG A 148 -8.63 17.98 2.83
N GLN A 149 -9.69 17.93 3.64
CA GLN A 149 -11.08 17.98 3.14
C GLN A 149 -11.44 19.37 2.63
N PRO A 150 -12.36 19.49 1.63
CA PRO A 150 -12.88 20.77 1.20
C PRO A 150 -13.55 21.53 2.34
N GLU A 151 -13.26 22.81 2.47
CA GLU A 151 -13.87 23.73 3.42
C GLU A 151 -14.71 24.77 2.70
N PHE A 152 -15.73 25.32 3.36
CA PHE A 152 -16.65 26.29 2.79
C PHE A 152 -16.83 27.48 3.73
N ALA A 153 -16.98 28.69 3.17
CA ALA A 153 -17.35 29.85 3.97
C ALA A 153 -18.76 29.66 4.57
N ALA A 154 -19.00 30.26 5.73
CA ALA A 154 -20.35 30.29 6.26
C ALA A 154 -21.26 31.19 5.39
N PRO A 155 -22.59 30.92 5.29
CA PRO A 155 -23.51 31.77 4.56
C PRO A 155 -23.43 33.22 5.03
N GLY A 156 -23.30 34.15 4.07
CA GLY A 156 -23.18 35.59 4.34
C GLY A 156 -21.78 36.07 4.81
N GLN A 157 -20.81 35.16 4.95
CA GLN A 157 -19.43 35.54 5.25
C GLN A 157 -18.62 35.75 3.96
N THR A 158 -17.50 36.47 4.10
CA THR A 158 -16.53 36.65 3.01
C THR A 158 -15.94 35.29 2.59
N PRO A 159 -15.60 35.12 1.31
CA PRO A 159 -14.91 33.91 0.86
C PRO A 159 -13.64 33.63 1.65
N ILE A 160 -13.38 32.36 1.91
CA ILE A 160 -12.12 31.91 2.50
C ILE A 160 -11.03 32.04 1.43
N MET A 161 -9.94 32.70 1.77
CA MET A 161 -8.72 32.75 0.98
C MET A 161 -7.56 32.34 1.88
N LYS A 162 -6.92 31.22 1.60
CA LYS A 162 -5.79 30.69 2.37
C LYS A 162 -4.64 30.34 1.45
N GLY A 163 -3.42 30.52 1.94
CA GLY A 163 -2.21 30.07 1.29
C GLY A 163 -1.21 29.60 2.34
N GLU A 164 -0.44 28.60 1.98
CA GLU A 164 0.67 28.09 2.79
C GLU A 164 1.86 27.86 1.86
N VAL A 165 3.03 28.34 2.27
CA VAL A 165 4.31 28.04 1.65
C VAL A 165 5.21 27.48 2.73
N GLY A 166 5.77 26.31 2.48
CA GLY A 166 6.72 25.67 3.39
C GLY A 166 7.99 25.28 2.66
N THR A 167 9.10 25.30 3.39
CA THR A 167 10.38 24.79 2.93
C THR A 167 11.04 24.01 4.04
N PHE A 168 11.86 23.02 3.70
CA PHE A 168 12.63 22.28 4.68
C PHE A 168 14.04 21.99 4.17
N TYR A 169 14.94 21.73 5.12
CA TYR A 169 16.28 21.22 4.88
C TYR A 169 16.65 20.21 5.96
N ARG A 170 17.21 19.08 5.57
CA ARG A 170 17.75 18.02 6.45
C ARG A 170 19.19 17.70 6.04
N SER A 171 20.12 17.79 6.97
CA SER A 171 21.55 17.90 6.66
C SER A 171 22.23 16.63 6.17
N ASN A 172 21.83 15.42 6.64
CA ASN A 172 22.61 14.21 6.34
C ASN A 172 22.74 13.93 4.84
N ASN A 173 21.62 13.97 4.11
CA ASN A 173 21.56 13.71 2.66
C ASN A 173 21.21 14.97 1.87
N SER A 174 21.49 16.15 2.42
CA SER A 174 21.13 17.44 1.82
C SER A 174 19.66 17.51 1.37
N ALA A 175 18.79 16.77 2.06
CA ALA A 175 17.40 16.71 1.67
C ALA A 175 16.74 18.07 1.79
N SER A 176 16.15 18.55 0.72
CA SER A 176 15.46 19.84 0.66
C SER A 176 14.16 19.72 -0.11
N GLY A 177 13.24 20.60 0.18
CA GLY A 177 11.98 20.65 -0.53
C GLY A 177 11.17 21.89 -0.23
N ALA A 178 10.11 22.03 -1.01
CA ALA A 178 9.16 23.13 -0.86
C ALA A 178 7.74 22.59 -1.10
N ASN A 179 6.78 23.19 -0.41
CA ASN A 179 5.37 22.98 -0.66
C ASN A 179 4.63 24.32 -0.79
N LEU A 180 3.58 24.29 -1.59
CA LEU A 180 2.66 25.39 -1.77
C LEU A 180 1.24 24.83 -1.69
N SER A 181 0.37 25.48 -0.93
CA SER A 181 -1.08 25.26 -1.06
C SER A 181 -1.81 26.59 -1.17
N ALA A 182 -2.90 26.61 -1.93
CA ALA A 182 -3.78 27.75 -2.07
C ALA A 182 -5.24 27.26 -2.09
N THR A 183 -6.11 27.95 -1.35
CA THR A 183 -7.53 27.62 -1.25
C THR A 183 -8.35 28.88 -1.42
N TYR A 184 -9.39 28.78 -2.27
CA TYR A 184 -10.47 29.76 -2.35
C TYR A 184 -11.79 29.03 -2.14
N ALA A 185 -12.62 29.50 -1.23
CA ALA A 185 -13.90 28.87 -0.96
C ALA A 185 -15.01 29.88 -0.62
N THR A 186 -16.16 29.69 -1.24
CA THR A 186 -17.42 30.39 -0.97
C THR A 186 -18.33 29.47 -0.14
N PRO A 187 -19.56 29.86 0.21
CA PRO A 187 -20.49 28.93 0.88
C PRO A 187 -20.88 27.69 0.07
N SER A 188 -20.73 27.74 -1.27
CA SER A 188 -21.17 26.64 -2.16
C SER A 188 -20.08 26.08 -3.07
N PHE A 189 -18.92 26.73 -3.16
CA PHE A 189 -17.85 26.33 -4.07
C PHE A 189 -16.50 26.35 -3.34
N HIS A 190 -15.67 25.37 -3.62
CA HIS A 190 -14.30 25.25 -3.14
C HIS A 190 -13.37 24.89 -4.29
N ILE A 191 -12.25 25.56 -4.37
CA ILE A 191 -11.12 25.19 -5.19
C ILE A 191 -9.85 25.24 -4.35
N SER A 192 -9.05 24.19 -4.39
CA SER A 192 -7.73 24.21 -3.78
C SER A 192 -6.70 23.51 -4.65
N TYR A 193 -5.51 24.05 -4.65
CA TYR A 193 -4.32 23.46 -5.23
C TYR A 193 -3.32 23.16 -4.11
N SER A 194 -2.64 22.02 -4.21
CA SER A 194 -1.48 21.69 -3.39
C SER A 194 -0.38 21.08 -4.25
N GLY A 195 0.83 21.60 -4.09
CA GLY A 195 2.03 21.11 -4.74
C GLY A 195 3.16 20.92 -3.75
N ALA A 196 3.96 19.89 -3.93
CA ALA A 196 5.14 19.63 -3.12
C ALA A 196 6.26 19.07 -3.99
N THR A 197 7.50 19.46 -3.68
CA THR A 197 8.71 18.89 -4.26
C THR A 197 9.69 18.56 -3.16
N SER A 198 10.40 17.46 -3.30
CA SER A 198 11.41 17.00 -2.37
C SER A 198 12.53 16.31 -3.13
N LYS A 199 13.78 16.62 -2.74
CA LYS A 199 14.98 16.00 -3.32
C LYS A 199 15.99 15.72 -2.21
N ALA A 200 16.69 14.60 -2.34
CA ALA A 200 17.79 14.22 -1.45
C ALA A 200 18.91 13.54 -2.23
N ASP A 201 20.14 13.79 -1.80
CA ASP A 201 21.32 13.03 -2.21
C ASP A 201 21.40 11.70 -1.42
N ASN A 202 22.41 10.87 -1.69
CA ASN A 202 22.69 9.71 -0.86
C ASN A 202 23.02 10.14 0.58
N TYR A 203 22.57 9.39 1.57
CA TYR A 203 22.95 9.66 2.95
C TYR A 203 24.27 8.99 3.33
N THR A 204 24.91 9.50 4.40
CA THR A 204 26.18 9.01 4.89
C THR A 204 26.01 8.35 6.27
N ALA A 205 26.71 7.25 6.47
CA ALA A 205 26.86 6.60 7.77
C ALA A 205 27.86 7.37 8.64
N ALA A 206 27.81 7.17 9.95
CA ALA A 206 28.69 7.84 10.90
C ALA A 206 30.18 7.49 10.68
N ASN A 207 30.46 6.28 10.17
CA ASN A 207 31.81 5.79 9.91
C ASN A 207 31.87 5.04 8.58
N ASP A 208 33.08 4.83 8.09
CA ASP A 208 33.33 3.97 6.93
C ASP A 208 32.84 2.54 7.22
N PHE A 209 32.00 2.01 6.34
CA PHE A 209 31.46 0.65 6.42
C PHE A 209 31.80 -0.19 5.19
N LYS A 210 32.27 0.45 4.12
CA LYS A 210 32.73 -0.20 2.90
C LYS A 210 34.23 -0.29 2.90
N THR A 211 34.77 -1.35 2.29
CA THR A 211 36.21 -1.53 2.09
C THR A 211 36.68 -1.04 0.72
N ASN A 212 35.73 -0.70 -0.17
CA ASN A 212 36.01 -0.31 -1.56
C ASN A 212 35.00 0.77 -2.01
N PRO A 213 35.46 1.89 -2.58
CA PRO A 213 34.59 2.97 -3.07
C PRO A 213 33.95 2.68 -4.43
N GLN A 214 34.39 1.66 -5.17
CA GLN A 214 33.92 1.40 -6.53
C GLN A 214 32.50 0.86 -6.57
N THR A 215 31.76 1.28 -7.60
CA THR A 215 30.47 0.72 -7.98
C THR A 215 30.60 -0.23 -9.17
N GLY A 216 29.52 -0.78 -9.68
CA GLY A 216 29.53 -1.57 -10.90
C GLY A 216 29.80 -0.75 -12.17
N ARG A 217 29.70 0.57 -12.10
CA ARG A 217 29.89 1.47 -13.25
C ARG A 217 31.33 1.97 -13.31
N ALA A 218 31.99 1.75 -14.44
CA ALA A 218 33.36 2.24 -14.66
C ALA A 218 33.45 3.76 -14.47
N GLY A 219 34.40 4.20 -13.64
CA GLY A 219 34.62 5.61 -13.33
C GLY A 219 33.67 6.22 -12.31
N HIS A 220 32.74 5.46 -11.76
CA HIS A 220 31.85 5.91 -10.68
C HIS A 220 32.31 5.32 -9.33
N THR A 221 32.43 6.17 -8.34
CA THR A 221 32.85 5.80 -6.98
C THR A 221 32.00 6.50 -5.94
N LEU A 222 31.84 5.87 -4.79
CA LEU A 222 31.15 6.43 -3.62
C LEU A 222 32.12 6.44 -2.43
N PRO A 223 32.15 7.50 -1.61
CA PRO A 223 32.87 7.52 -0.34
C PRO A 223 32.60 6.28 0.51
N LEU A 224 33.57 5.85 1.32
CA LEU A 224 33.44 4.59 2.08
C LEU A 224 32.30 4.58 3.09
N ASN A 225 31.88 5.75 3.54
CA ASN A 225 30.75 5.95 4.46
C ASN A 225 29.43 6.36 3.75
N GLU A 226 29.42 6.56 2.43
CA GLU A 226 28.20 6.90 1.70
C GLU A 226 27.38 5.64 1.41
N VAL A 227 26.08 5.67 1.71
CA VAL A 227 25.14 4.59 1.38
C VAL A 227 24.57 4.87 -0.01
N GLY A 228 25.11 4.21 -1.01
CA GLY A 228 24.67 4.35 -2.38
C GLY A 228 23.21 3.90 -2.57
N SER A 229 22.59 4.42 -3.60
CA SER A 229 21.19 4.15 -3.95
C SER A 229 20.17 4.56 -2.88
N THR A 230 20.40 5.70 -2.23
CA THR A 230 19.46 6.26 -1.24
C THR A 230 18.93 7.65 -1.63
N ALA A 231 19.40 8.19 -2.73
CA ALA A 231 18.91 9.46 -3.28
C ALA A 231 17.51 9.35 -3.88
N PHE A 232 16.78 10.46 -3.88
CA PHE A 232 15.45 10.54 -4.49
C PHE A 232 15.10 11.96 -4.95
N GLU A 233 14.15 12.06 -5.88
CA GLU A 233 13.46 13.29 -6.22
C GLU A 233 11.98 12.99 -6.50
N THR A 234 11.07 13.78 -5.92
CA THR A 234 9.62 13.64 -6.10
C THR A 234 8.94 14.99 -6.27
N ARG A 235 7.89 15.03 -7.07
CA ARG A 235 7.03 16.18 -7.33
C ARG A 235 5.58 15.70 -7.29
N ASN A 236 4.77 16.33 -6.45
CA ASN A 236 3.37 15.97 -6.25
C ASN A 236 2.49 17.19 -6.49
N HIS A 237 1.40 17.01 -7.20
CA HIS A 237 0.42 18.04 -7.47
C HIS A 237 -0.99 17.48 -7.27
N ALA A 238 -1.86 18.27 -6.64
CA ALA A 238 -3.27 17.94 -6.53
C ALA A 238 -4.13 19.19 -6.70
N LEU A 239 -5.18 19.08 -7.51
CA LEU A 239 -6.23 20.10 -7.67
C LEU A 239 -7.54 19.51 -7.19
N THR A 240 -8.19 20.16 -6.23
CA THR A 240 -9.48 19.76 -5.71
C THR A 240 -10.53 20.83 -6.05
N LEU A 241 -11.62 20.39 -6.64
CA LEU A 241 -12.82 21.18 -6.89
C LEU A 241 -13.96 20.57 -6.09
N ALA A 242 -14.71 21.38 -5.34
CA ALA A 242 -15.88 20.88 -4.65
C ALA A 242 -17.05 21.87 -4.75
N PHE A 243 -18.24 21.30 -4.87
CA PHE A 243 -19.48 22.04 -4.93
C PHE A 243 -20.43 21.51 -3.86
N LYS A 244 -20.93 22.39 -3.02
CA LYS A 244 -21.87 22.09 -1.95
C LYS A 244 -23.20 22.78 -2.22
N ARG A 245 -24.26 22.00 -2.17
CA ARG A 245 -25.65 22.52 -2.22
C ARG A 245 -26.48 21.81 -1.16
N ASP A 246 -26.98 22.58 -0.21
CA ASP A 246 -27.74 22.05 0.92
C ASP A 246 -26.95 20.92 1.62
N ASN A 247 -27.47 19.73 1.65
CA ASN A 247 -26.90 18.53 2.26
C ASN A 247 -26.10 17.67 1.27
N HIS A 248 -25.74 18.19 0.09
CA HIS A 248 -25.05 17.46 -0.97
C HIS A 248 -23.69 18.08 -1.25
N LEU A 249 -22.67 17.25 -1.30
CA LEU A 249 -21.30 17.60 -1.67
C LEU A 249 -20.88 16.79 -2.89
N PHE A 250 -20.38 17.49 -3.91
CA PHE A 250 -19.71 16.91 -5.07
C PHE A 250 -18.25 17.34 -5.04
N GLU A 251 -17.34 16.42 -5.20
CA GLU A 251 -15.90 16.66 -5.18
C GLU A 251 -15.25 15.98 -6.39
N ALA A 252 -14.33 16.70 -7.03
CA ALA A 252 -13.46 16.17 -8.06
C ALA A 252 -12.01 16.50 -7.69
N LYS A 253 -11.16 15.50 -7.60
CA LYS A 253 -9.74 15.66 -7.33
C LYS A 253 -8.92 15.11 -8.49
N LEU A 254 -7.99 15.92 -9.00
CA LEU A 254 -6.99 15.54 -9.97
C LEU A 254 -5.65 15.44 -9.25
N GLY A 255 -4.98 14.32 -9.37
CA GLY A 255 -3.67 14.07 -8.78
C GLY A 255 -2.63 13.79 -9.85
N MET A 256 -1.40 14.25 -9.65
CA MET A 256 -0.26 13.94 -10.49
C MET A 256 0.99 13.79 -9.60
N GLN A 257 1.73 12.73 -9.82
CA GLN A 257 3.07 12.55 -9.26
C GLN A 257 4.08 12.33 -10.38
N ASP A 258 5.19 13.02 -10.30
CA ASP A 258 6.38 12.79 -11.10
C ASP A 258 7.56 12.52 -10.16
N MET A 259 8.12 11.33 -10.26
CA MET A 259 9.26 10.88 -9.46
C MET A 259 10.40 10.55 -10.42
N PRO A 260 11.28 11.54 -10.75
CA PRO A 260 12.36 11.34 -11.71
C PRO A 260 13.29 10.20 -11.33
N PHE A 261 13.49 9.98 -10.03
CA PHE A 261 14.18 8.81 -9.51
C PHE A 261 13.88 8.62 -8.03
N GLN A 262 13.90 7.37 -7.62
CA GLN A 262 14.06 6.95 -6.23
C GLN A 262 14.93 5.70 -6.19
N LEU A 263 16.03 5.77 -5.48
CA LEU A 263 17.02 4.72 -5.45
C LEU A 263 16.78 3.80 -4.24
N TYR A 264 17.16 2.52 -4.38
CA TYR A 264 16.84 1.47 -3.41
C TYR A 264 18.08 0.68 -3.01
N PRO A 265 18.65 0.90 -1.82
CA PRO A 265 19.90 0.24 -1.40
C PRO A 265 19.75 -1.27 -1.22
N ASN A 266 18.56 -1.76 -0.91
CA ASN A 266 18.26 -3.18 -0.66
C ASN A 266 17.71 -3.93 -1.88
N GLN A 267 17.52 -3.26 -3.01
CA GLN A 267 17.06 -3.87 -4.26
C GLN A 267 18.19 -3.95 -5.29
N ARG A 268 18.08 -4.86 -6.25
CA ARG A 268 19.08 -4.97 -7.33
C ARG A 268 19.02 -3.79 -8.30
N MET A 269 17.83 -3.27 -8.52
CA MET A 269 17.58 -2.11 -9.38
C MET A 269 17.21 -0.89 -8.56
N ASP A 270 17.32 0.25 -9.21
CA ASP A 270 16.82 1.53 -8.78
C ASP A 270 15.58 1.88 -9.61
N MET A 271 14.63 2.59 -9.04
CA MET A 271 13.55 3.22 -9.76
C MET A 271 14.06 4.50 -10.39
N LEU A 272 14.15 4.54 -11.72
CA LEU A 272 14.68 5.67 -12.47
C LEU A 272 13.60 6.51 -13.14
N TYR A 273 12.34 6.16 -12.88
CA TYR A 273 11.18 6.91 -13.32
C TYR A 273 9.91 6.30 -12.73
N ASN A 274 9.01 7.14 -12.22
CA ASN A 274 7.64 6.76 -11.87
C ASN A 274 6.71 7.96 -12.06
N LYS A 275 5.68 7.80 -12.86
CA LYS A 275 4.61 8.79 -13.02
C LYS A 275 3.28 8.20 -12.67
N GLN A 276 2.46 9.00 -12.00
CA GLN A 276 1.08 8.68 -11.70
C GLN A 276 0.19 9.86 -12.05
N ASP A 277 -0.90 9.56 -12.76
CA ASP A 277 -2.01 10.47 -12.98
C ASP A 277 -3.30 9.86 -12.43
N SER A 278 -4.10 10.65 -11.71
CA SER A 278 -5.33 10.16 -11.11
C SER A 278 -6.48 11.16 -11.19
N VAL A 279 -7.69 10.61 -11.28
CA VAL A 279 -8.97 11.33 -11.16
C VAL A 279 -9.81 10.62 -10.12
N ASN A 280 -10.32 11.37 -9.15
CA ASN A 280 -11.17 10.86 -8.08
C ASN A 280 -12.42 11.75 -7.97
N LEU A 281 -13.57 11.18 -8.23
CA LEU A 281 -14.87 11.83 -8.13
C LEU A 281 -15.60 11.28 -6.92
N ARG A 282 -16.13 12.15 -6.08
CA ARG A 282 -16.87 11.79 -4.87
C ARG A 282 -18.17 12.57 -4.78
N TYR A 283 -19.23 11.89 -4.44
CA TYR A 283 -20.49 12.45 -3.99
C TYR A 283 -20.73 12.04 -2.54
N LEU A 284 -21.17 12.98 -1.70
CA LEU A 284 -21.61 12.75 -0.34
C LEU A 284 -22.97 13.46 -0.13
N GLY A 285 -24.00 12.70 0.18
CA GLY A 285 -25.34 13.20 0.50
C GLY A 285 -25.71 12.89 1.94
N GLN A 286 -26.31 13.86 2.63
CA GLN A 286 -26.91 13.70 3.96
C GLN A 286 -28.43 13.68 3.81
N PHE A 287 -29.08 12.67 4.38
CA PHE A 287 -30.51 12.43 4.30
C PHE A 287 -31.08 12.19 5.70
N ASP A 288 -32.39 12.23 5.86
CA ASP A 288 -33.04 11.97 7.15
C ASP A 288 -32.76 10.55 7.68
N TRP A 289 -32.49 9.60 6.78
CA TRP A 289 -32.15 8.21 7.13
C TRP A 289 -30.67 7.98 7.38
N GLY A 290 -29.79 8.95 7.08
CA GLY A 290 -28.35 8.80 7.21
C GLY A 290 -27.56 9.44 6.07
N SER A 291 -26.46 8.82 5.64
CA SER A 291 -25.61 9.36 4.58
C SER A 291 -25.37 8.36 3.44
N LEU A 292 -25.10 8.89 2.25
CA LEU A 292 -24.71 8.14 1.06
C LEU A 292 -23.42 8.74 0.49
N GLU A 293 -22.38 7.91 0.36
CA GLU A 293 -21.17 8.25 -0.40
C GLU A 293 -21.13 7.41 -1.68
N ALA A 294 -20.89 8.05 -2.81
CA ALA A 294 -20.56 7.40 -4.07
C ALA A 294 -19.20 7.91 -4.57
N ARG A 295 -18.37 7.02 -5.08
CA ARG A 295 -17.04 7.35 -5.57
C ARG A 295 -16.77 6.65 -6.88
N ALA A 296 -16.09 7.36 -7.79
CA ALA A 296 -15.51 6.81 -9.00
C ALA A 296 -14.08 7.33 -9.13
N TYR A 297 -13.13 6.46 -9.44
CA TYR A 297 -11.76 6.89 -9.64
C TYR A 297 -11.07 6.12 -10.76
N HIS A 298 -10.05 6.77 -11.33
CA HIS A 298 -9.14 6.17 -12.30
C HIS A 298 -7.73 6.62 -12.01
N GLU A 299 -6.77 5.69 -12.13
CA GLU A 299 -5.35 5.91 -11.95
C GLU A 299 -4.58 5.23 -13.07
N ASN A 300 -3.55 5.91 -13.58
CA ASN A 300 -2.53 5.34 -14.45
C ASN A 300 -1.16 5.50 -13.78
N VAL A 301 -0.34 4.47 -13.85
CA VAL A 301 1.04 4.48 -13.35
C VAL A 301 1.96 3.94 -14.44
N ASP A 302 2.97 4.75 -14.79
CA ASP A 302 4.11 4.35 -15.62
C ASP A 302 5.35 4.29 -14.76
N HIS A 303 6.03 3.15 -14.74
CA HIS A 303 7.16 2.88 -13.87
C HIS A 303 8.31 2.28 -14.67
N TYR A 304 9.53 2.72 -14.35
CA TYR A 304 10.76 2.23 -14.98
C TYR A 304 11.86 2.01 -13.95
N MET A 305 12.51 0.87 -14.02
CA MET A 305 13.67 0.55 -13.21
C MET A 305 14.79 -0.09 -14.01
N ASP A 306 16.03 0.14 -13.56
CA ASP A 306 17.26 -0.39 -14.13
C ASP A 306 18.37 -0.40 -13.07
N PHE A 307 19.54 -0.90 -13.40
CA PHE A 307 20.70 -0.81 -12.53
C PHE A 307 21.24 0.62 -12.53
N GLY A 308 21.02 1.33 -11.42
CA GLY A 308 21.52 2.71 -11.25
C GLY A 308 23.04 2.78 -11.11
N ALA A 309 23.57 4.01 -11.14
CA ALA A 309 25.02 4.26 -11.10
C ALA A 309 25.71 3.70 -9.86
N ASP A 310 25.00 3.70 -8.73
CA ASP A 310 25.52 3.28 -7.43
C ASP A 310 25.55 1.76 -7.23
N LYS A 311 24.90 0.99 -8.12
CA LYS A 311 24.84 -0.48 -8.01
C LYS A 311 26.19 -1.10 -8.28
N ARG A 312 26.50 -2.16 -7.54
CA ARG A 312 27.72 -2.96 -7.74
C ARG A 312 27.58 -4.02 -8.82
N PHE A 313 26.34 -4.41 -9.11
CA PHE A 313 26.06 -5.47 -10.06
C PHE A 313 25.66 -4.88 -11.41
N TRP A 314 26.26 -5.41 -12.43
CA TRP A 314 26.00 -5.06 -13.82
C TRP A 314 25.73 -6.32 -14.61
N TYR A 315 25.15 -6.11 -15.78
CA TYR A 315 24.85 -7.18 -16.70
C TYR A 315 26.05 -8.13 -16.95
N GLY A 316 25.79 -9.43 -17.13
CA GLY A 316 26.80 -10.46 -17.42
C GLY A 316 27.43 -11.12 -16.19
N SER A 317 27.74 -10.36 -15.17
CA SER A 317 28.19 -10.84 -13.85
C SER A 317 27.17 -10.52 -12.75
N ALA A 318 26.10 -9.84 -13.11
CA ALA A 318 25.07 -9.34 -12.21
C ALA A 318 24.22 -10.45 -11.56
N SER A 319 24.20 -11.63 -12.11
CA SER A 319 23.45 -12.78 -11.57
C SER A 319 24.00 -13.31 -10.23
N GLY A 320 25.08 -12.69 -9.71
CA GLY A 320 25.55 -12.93 -8.35
C GLY A 320 25.82 -14.39 -8.05
N GLY A 321 26.56 -15.06 -8.91
CA GLY A 321 27.06 -16.40 -8.60
C GLY A 321 27.87 -16.38 -7.30
N PRO A 322 27.94 -17.49 -6.57
CA PRO A 322 28.75 -17.59 -5.36
C PRO A 322 30.17 -17.10 -5.62
N GLY A 323 30.65 -16.13 -4.83
CA GLY A 323 32.01 -15.60 -4.92
C GLY A 323 32.20 -14.37 -5.82
N VAL A 324 31.19 -13.90 -6.55
CA VAL A 324 31.28 -12.65 -7.34
C VAL A 324 30.77 -11.48 -6.50
N GLN A 325 31.66 -10.88 -5.71
CA GLN A 325 31.32 -9.66 -4.94
C GLN A 325 31.18 -8.42 -5.83
N PHE A 326 31.75 -8.42 -7.02
CA PHE A 326 31.80 -7.26 -7.91
C PHE A 326 31.57 -7.72 -9.34
N GLY A 327 30.53 -7.20 -9.98
CA GLY A 327 30.37 -7.35 -11.42
C GLY A 327 31.52 -6.67 -12.18
N THR A 328 31.89 -7.20 -13.33
CA THR A 328 32.83 -6.51 -14.22
C THR A 328 32.06 -5.41 -14.97
N PRO A 329 32.46 -4.14 -14.82
CA PRO A 329 31.78 -3.05 -15.51
C PRO A 329 31.82 -3.23 -17.03
N CYS A 330 30.72 -2.94 -17.69
CA CYS A 330 30.64 -2.92 -19.15
C CYS A 330 31.15 -1.59 -19.68
N SER A 331 32.25 -1.63 -20.44
CA SER A 331 32.76 -0.46 -21.15
C SER A 331 33.49 -0.87 -22.42
N PRO A 332 33.09 -0.43 -23.63
CA PRO A 332 31.84 0.30 -23.91
C PRO A 332 30.58 -0.60 -23.82
N ILE A 333 29.43 -0.01 -23.60
CA ILE A 333 28.15 -0.70 -23.71
C ILE A 333 27.94 -1.18 -25.15
N SER A 334 27.59 -2.44 -25.32
CA SER A 334 27.44 -3.08 -26.63
C SER A 334 26.35 -4.16 -26.57
N ALA A 335 26.07 -4.80 -27.68
CA ALA A 335 25.17 -5.94 -27.76
C ALA A 335 25.57 -7.13 -26.85
N THR A 336 26.85 -7.22 -26.48
CA THR A 336 27.38 -8.26 -25.60
C THR A 336 27.69 -7.76 -24.18
N CYS A 337 27.53 -6.49 -23.91
CA CYS A 337 27.82 -5.84 -22.65
C CYS A 337 26.84 -4.69 -22.42
N ALA A 338 25.71 -4.98 -21.83
CA ALA A 338 24.66 -4.00 -21.56
C ALA A 338 24.78 -3.37 -20.17
N ALA A 339 24.16 -2.20 -19.99
CA ALA A 339 24.21 -1.42 -18.75
C ALA A 339 23.19 -1.87 -17.69
N GLY A 340 22.59 -3.02 -17.79
CA GLY A 340 21.60 -3.53 -16.84
C GLY A 340 20.40 -4.17 -17.53
N MET A 341 19.40 -4.55 -16.75
CA MET A 341 18.10 -5.07 -17.21
C MET A 341 17.07 -3.98 -17.03
N GLN A 342 16.69 -3.36 -18.14
CA GLN A 342 15.59 -2.40 -18.13
C GLN A 342 14.26 -3.11 -17.88
N MET A 343 13.42 -2.56 -17.02
CA MET A 343 12.11 -3.09 -16.70
C MET A 343 11.08 -1.96 -16.68
N TYR A 344 10.03 -2.12 -17.43
CA TYR A 344 8.90 -1.20 -17.50
C TYR A 344 7.66 -1.87 -16.95
N THR A 345 6.88 -1.14 -16.16
CA THR A 345 5.52 -1.55 -15.80
C THR A 345 4.53 -0.44 -16.09
N GLU A 346 3.36 -0.81 -16.59
CA GLU A 346 2.20 0.05 -16.77
C GLU A 346 1.03 -0.53 -15.98
N GLY A 347 0.59 0.20 -14.94
CA GLY A 347 -0.53 -0.15 -14.10
C GLY A 347 -1.71 0.79 -14.34
N LYS A 348 -2.94 0.24 -14.40
CA LYS A 348 -4.18 1.02 -14.51
C LYS A 348 -5.20 0.49 -13.52
N THR A 349 -5.71 1.39 -12.67
CA THR A 349 -6.75 1.07 -11.69
C THR A 349 -7.99 1.90 -11.97
N THR A 350 -9.16 1.25 -12.09
CA THR A 350 -10.45 1.93 -12.13
C THR A 350 -11.32 1.38 -11.03
N GLY A 351 -11.92 2.23 -10.21
CA GLY A 351 -12.76 1.81 -9.11
C GLY A 351 -14.06 2.59 -8.99
N LEU A 352 -15.04 1.90 -8.46
CA LEU A 352 -16.37 2.45 -8.13
C LEU A 352 -16.75 1.97 -6.73
N SER A 353 -17.37 2.83 -5.93
CA SER A 353 -17.97 2.42 -4.65
C SER A 353 -19.23 3.23 -4.36
N VAL A 354 -20.20 2.58 -3.72
CA VAL A 354 -21.37 3.22 -3.12
C VAL A 354 -21.51 2.68 -1.71
N LYS A 355 -21.56 3.57 -0.73
CA LYS A 355 -21.66 3.25 0.70
C LYS A 355 -22.79 4.06 1.31
N ALA A 356 -23.60 3.42 2.14
CA ALA A 356 -24.66 4.06 2.89
C ALA A 356 -24.48 3.79 4.38
N ASP A 357 -24.61 4.86 5.18
CA ASP A 357 -24.72 4.79 6.63
C ASP A 357 -26.17 5.09 7.00
N VAL A 358 -26.90 4.07 7.47
CA VAL A 358 -28.34 4.12 7.72
C VAL A 358 -28.59 4.09 9.23
N MET A 359 -29.17 5.14 9.77
CA MET A 359 -29.61 5.21 11.18
C MET A 359 -30.89 4.37 11.35
N MET A 360 -30.74 3.11 11.77
CA MET A 360 -31.85 2.20 12.02
C MET A 360 -32.63 2.56 13.29
N SER A 361 -31.91 3.09 14.27
CA SER A 361 -32.45 3.65 15.52
C SER A 361 -31.43 4.65 16.09
N PRO A 362 -31.73 5.41 17.16
CA PRO A 362 -30.75 6.27 17.82
C PRO A 362 -29.51 5.52 18.35
N GLN A 363 -29.58 4.19 18.44
CA GLN A 363 -28.52 3.34 18.98
C GLN A 363 -27.89 2.41 17.94
N ASP A 364 -28.54 2.25 16.78
CA ASP A 364 -28.14 1.27 15.78
C ASP A 364 -27.85 1.95 14.45
N LEU A 365 -26.61 1.78 13.96
CA LEU A 365 -26.15 2.28 12.68
C LEU A 365 -25.79 1.08 11.77
N LEU A 366 -26.48 0.96 10.65
CA LEU A 366 -26.15 0.00 9.59
C LEU A 366 -25.29 0.70 8.53
N ARG A 367 -24.11 0.16 8.30
CA ARG A 367 -23.27 0.51 7.14
C ARG A 367 -23.37 -0.58 6.10
N ALA A 368 -23.69 -0.22 4.88
CA ALA A 368 -23.76 -1.16 3.76
C ALA A 368 -23.16 -0.54 2.51
N GLY A 369 -22.63 -1.37 1.62
CA GLY A 369 -22.06 -0.83 0.38
C GLY A 369 -21.66 -1.90 -0.61
N ILE A 370 -21.39 -1.39 -1.82
CA ILE A 370 -20.84 -2.15 -2.95
C ILE A 370 -19.56 -1.48 -3.41
N GLU A 371 -18.59 -2.29 -3.83
CA GLU A 371 -17.33 -1.80 -4.41
C GLU A 371 -17.01 -2.64 -5.65
N ALA A 372 -16.46 -1.99 -6.67
CA ALA A 372 -15.92 -2.65 -7.85
C ALA A 372 -14.57 -2.02 -8.20
N GLN A 373 -13.60 -2.85 -8.57
CA GLN A 373 -12.28 -2.43 -8.99
C GLN A 373 -11.82 -3.26 -10.16
N GLN A 374 -11.20 -2.61 -11.13
CA GLN A 374 -10.52 -3.24 -12.26
C GLN A 374 -9.07 -2.81 -12.22
N TYR A 375 -8.17 -3.76 -12.19
CA TYR A 375 -6.73 -3.55 -12.29
C TYR A 375 -6.18 -4.19 -13.55
N ARG A 376 -5.30 -3.46 -14.25
CA ARG A 376 -4.62 -3.91 -15.48
C ARG A 376 -3.13 -3.68 -15.31
N LEU A 377 -2.31 -4.64 -15.71
CA LEU A 377 -0.86 -4.60 -15.56
C LEU A 377 -0.17 -5.16 -16.78
N ASN A 378 0.79 -4.41 -17.29
CA ASN A 378 1.83 -4.88 -18.17
C ASN A 378 3.19 -4.72 -17.51
N ASP A 379 4.02 -5.75 -17.59
CA ASP A 379 5.41 -5.76 -17.13
C ASP A 379 6.27 -6.39 -18.20
N TRP A 380 7.15 -5.59 -18.80
CA TRP A 380 8.00 -6.02 -19.90
C TRP A 380 9.40 -5.46 -19.80
N TRP A 381 10.35 -6.22 -20.36
CA TRP A 381 11.76 -5.89 -20.35
C TRP A 381 12.28 -5.88 -21.79
N PRO A 382 12.69 -4.71 -22.34
CA PRO A 382 13.20 -4.61 -23.69
C PRO A 382 14.58 -5.29 -23.81
N PRO A 383 15.02 -5.63 -25.02
CA PRO A 383 16.35 -6.20 -25.26
C PRO A 383 17.45 -5.30 -24.68
N SER A 384 18.39 -5.87 -23.93
CA SER A 384 19.50 -5.13 -23.34
C SER A 384 20.88 -5.72 -23.66
N GLY A 385 20.97 -6.56 -24.66
CA GLY A 385 22.22 -7.13 -25.19
C GLY A 385 22.53 -8.55 -24.69
N ALA A 386 23.58 -9.16 -25.21
CA ALA A 386 24.06 -10.54 -24.93
C ALA A 386 22.93 -11.58 -24.95
N GLY A 387 22.75 -12.36 -23.88
CA GLY A 387 21.67 -13.36 -23.75
C GLY A 387 20.25 -12.78 -23.61
N MET A 388 20.12 -11.46 -23.53
CA MET A 388 18.86 -10.71 -23.42
C MET A 388 18.46 -10.04 -24.73
N TRP A 389 18.78 -10.65 -25.85
CA TRP A 389 18.50 -10.16 -27.21
C TRP A 389 18.07 -11.36 -28.07
N PRO A 390 17.22 -11.21 -29.07
CA PRO A 390 16.65 -9.98 -29.68
C PRO A 390 15.24 -9.63 -29.20
N GLY A 391 14.58 -10.43 -28.38
CA GLY A 391 13.17 -10.28 -28.04
C GLY A 391 12.92 -9.40 -26.83
N THR A 392 11.66 -9.05 -26.61
CA THR A 392 11.16 -8.46 -25.38
C THR A 392 10.76 -9.59 -24.42
N PHE A 393 11.21 -9.51 -23.17
CA PHE A 393 10.72 -10.39 -22.13
C PHE A 393 9.40 -9.85 -21.59
N TRP A 394 8.33 -10.62 -21.68
CA TRP A 394 7.05 -10.32 -21.06
C TRP A 394 6.93 -11.08 -19.73
N ASN A 395 7.14 -10.38 -18.62
CA ASN A 395 6.97 -10.95 -17.30
C ASN A 395 5.49 -11.12 -16.96
N ILE A 396 4.72 -10.03 -17.13
CA ILE A 396 3.25 -10.05 -17.11
C ILE A 396 2.77 -9.36 -18.40
N ARG A 397 1.87 -9.99 -19.11
CA ARG A 397 1.24 -9.42 -20.29
C ARG A 397 -0.27 -9.44 -20.13
N ASP A 398 -0.92 -8.30 -20.36
CA ASP A 398 -2.37 -8.14 -20.23
C ASP A 398 -2.90 -8.70 -18.89
N GLY A 399 -2.13 -8.51 -17.82
CA GLY A 399 -2.49 -8.93 -16.47
C GLY A 399 -3.76 -8.22 -16.00
N GLN A 400 -4.70 -8.98 -15.45
CA GLN A 400 -6.01 -8.49 -15.02
C GLN A 400 -6.31 -9.00 -13.62
N ARG A 401 -6.86 -8.12 -12.77
CA ARG A 401 -7.43 -8.47 -11.47
C ARG A 401 -8.66 -7.61 -11.22
N ASP A 402 -9.82 -8.18 -11.38
CA ASP A 402 -11.11 -7.52 -11.18
C ASP A 402 -11.71 -7.98 -9.85
N ARG A 403 -12.19 -7.05 -9.06
CA ARG A 403 -12.81 -7.29 -7.76
C ARG A 403 -14.19 -6.64 -7.69
N THR A 404 -15.17 -7.40 -7.20
CA THR A 404 -16.49 -6.90 -6.85
C THR A 404 -16.80 -7.31 -5.42
N ALA A 405 -17.32 -6.40 -4.62
CA ALA A 405 -17.61 -6.65 -3.21
C ALA A 405 -18.98 -6.11 -2.80
N LEU A 406 -19.61 -6.81 -1.87
CA LEU A 406 -20.81 -6.39 -1.15
C LEU A 406 -20.55 -6.55 0.34
N PHE A 407 -20.89 -5.55 1.16
CA PHE A 407 -20.76 -5.64 2.61
C PHE A 407 -21.92 -5.04 3.35
N ALA A 408 -22.14 -5.52 4.57
CA ALA A 408 -23.03 -4.93 5.54
C ALA A 408 -22.42 -5.08 6.95
N GLU A 409 -22.58 -4.02 7.78
CA GLU A 409 -22.01 -3.91 9.10
C GLU A 409 -22.98 -3.17 10.02
N LEU A 410 -23.31 -3.77 11.15
CA LEU A 410 -24.18 -3.19 12.17
C LEU A 410 -23.36 -2.77 13.39
N GLU A 411 -23.34 -1.48 13.68
CA GLU A 411 -22.85 -0.93 14.95
C GLU A 411 -24.06 -0.68 15.87
N SER A 412 -23.98 -1.15 17.10
CA SER A 412 -25.05 -1.03 18.09
C SER A 412 -24.50 -0.55 19.44
N ARG A 413 -25.10 0.55 19.96
CA ARG A 413 -24.78 1.20 21.23
C ARG A 413 -25.96 1.08 22.18
N LYS A 414 -26.24 -0.15 22.67
CA LYS A 414 -27.41 -0.45 23.50
C LYS A 414 -27.36 0.22 24.87
N SER A 415 -26.21 0.61 25.37
CA SER A 415 -26.04 1.36 26.60
C SER A 415 -24.80 2.27 26.50
N ALA A 416 -24.62 3.16 27.47
CA ALA A 416 -23.40 3.97 27.58
C ALA A 416 -22.13 3.12 27.79
N GLN A 417 -22.27 1.88 28.24
CA GLN A 417 -21.16 0.98 28.53
C GLN A 417 -20.85 0.01 27.41
N TRP A 418 -21.86 -0.40 26.61
CA TRP A 418 -21.70 -1.44 25.61
C TRP A 418 -21.86 -0.90 24.18
N MET A 419 -20.85 -1.13 23.37
CA MET A 419 -20.91 -0.98 21.92
C MET A 419 -20.48 -2.30 21.27
N THR A 420 -21.23 -2.72 20.26
CA THR A 420 -20.90 -3.90 19.44
C THR A 420 -20.89 -3.52 17.97
N LEU A 421 -20.04 -4.21 17.19
CA LEU A 421 -19.99 -4.11 15.74
C LEU A 421 -19.90 -5.52 15.19
N VAL A 422 -20.78 -5.85 14.24
CA VAL A 422 -20.78 -7.14 13.53
C VAL A 422 -20.95 -6.86 12.04
N GLY A 423 -20.08 -7.43 11.22
CA GLY A 423 -20.13 -7.22 9.78
C GLY A 423 -19.78 -8.46 8.99
N ALA A 424 -20.30 -8.50 7.77
CA ALA A 424 -19.98 -9.50 6.75
C ALA A 424 -19.69 -8.81 5.41
N ARG A 425 -18.71 -9.34 4.66
CA ARG A 425 -18.34 -8.89 3.33
C ARG A 425 -18.10 -10.09 2.44
N PHE A 426 -18.72 -10.07 1.28
CA PHE A 426 -18.49 -11.05 0.21
C PHE A 426 -17.74 -10.36 -0.92
N GLU A 427 -16.71 -11.01 -1.45
CA GLU A 427 -15.96 -10.55 -2.60
C GLU A 427 -15.79 -11.65 -3.64
N GLN A 428 -15.90 -11.24 -4.90
CA GLN A 428 -15.52 -12.02 -6.04
C GLN A 428 -14.29 -11.37 -6.69
N ILE A 429 -13.22 -12.15 -6.86
CA ILE A 429 -12.00 -11.73 -7.55
C ILE A 429 -11.85 -12.61 -8.79
N SER A 430 -11.70 -11.94 -9.94
CA SER A 430 -11.42 -12.60 -11.23
C SER A 430 -10.06 -12.14 -11.73
N MET A 431 -9.21 -13.10 -12.12
CA MET A 431 -7.86 -12.81 -12.58
C MET A 431 -7.58 -13.50 -13.91
N ASN A 432 -6.76 -12.87 -14.73
CA ASN A 432 -6.30 -13.43 -16.00
C ASN A 432 -4.97 -12.79 -16.42
N ALA A 433 -4.23 -13.45 -17.31
CA ALA A 433 -3.06 -12.90 -17.97
C ALA A 433 -2.95 -13.42 -19.41
N GLY A 434 -2.31 -12.65 -20.27
CA GLY A 434 -2.02 -13.05 -21.65
C GLY A 434 -0.83 -14.00 -21.74
N ASN A 435 -0.54 -14.44 -22.96
CA ASN A 435 0.63 -15.27 -23.25
C ASN A 435 1.92 -14.47 -23.08
N VAL A 436 2.93 -15.13 -22.54
CA VAL A 436 4.24 -14.57 -22.24
C VAL A 436 5.33 -15.10 -23.17
N GLN A 437 6.47 -14.44 -23.20
CA GLN A 437 7.67 -14.87 -23.89
C GLN A 437 8.94 -14.36 -23.18
N GLY A 438 10.04 -15.06 -23.37
CA GLY A 438 11.36 -14.62 -22.95
C GLY A 438 12.07 -13.76 -24.00
N TYR A 439 13.26 -13.30 -23.68
CA TYR A 439 14.12 -12.52 -24.60
C TYR A 439 14.50 -13.29 -25.87
N ASN A 440 14.74 -14.57 -25.74
CA ASN A 440 15.16 -15.40 -26.85
C ASN A 440 14.19 -16.57 -27.06
N PRO A 441 13.19 -16.42 -27.93
CA PRO A 441 12.26 -17.48 -28.26
C PRO A 441 12.85 -18.50 -29.28
N ALA A 442 14.05 -18.22 -29.83
CA ALA A 442 14.66 -19.07 -30.84
C ALA A 442 15.62 -20.11 -30.23
N THR A 443 15.66 -21.28 -30.83
CA THR A 443 16.53 -22.39 -30.43
C THR A 443 17.98 -22.25 -30.91
N ASN A 444 18.39 -21.08 -31.39
CA ASN A 444 19.65 -20.79 -32.07
C ASN A 444 20.86 -21.28 -31.27
N GLY A 445 21.26 -22.54 -31.44
CA GLY A 445 22.51 -23.10 -31.00
C GLY A 445 22.63 -23.43 -29.51
N MET A 446 21.69 -23.07 -28.66
CA MET A 446 21.63 -23.57 -27.28
C MET A 446 20.80 -24.86 -27.22
N ALA A 447 21.31 -25.86 -26.50
CA ALA A 447 20.52 -27.02 -26.22
C ALA A 447 19.21 -26.61 -25.52
N PRO A 448 18.04 -27.12 -25.95
CA PRO A 448 16.73 -26.74 -25.39
C PRO A 448 16.65 -26.79 -23.87
N MET A 449 17.44 -27.67 -23.24
CA MET A 449 17.50 -27.85 -21.79
C MET A 449 18.11 -26.64 -21.03
N PHE A 450 18.85 -25.76 -21.70
CA PHE A 450 19.42 -24.56 -21.11
C PHE A 450 18.61 -23.29 -21.40
N ASN A 451 17.65 -23.36 -22.32
CA ASN A 451 16.76 -22.24 -22.59
C ASN A 451 15.50 -22.32 -21.69
N TYR A 452 15.69 -22.08 -20.39
CA TYR A 452 14.57 -22.06 -19.44
C TYR A 452 13.47 -21.07 -19.80
N GLN A 453 13.81 -19.94 -20.42
CA GLN A 453 12.82 -18.94 -20.85
C GLN A 453 11.81 -19.55 -21.82
N MET A 454 12.29 -20.25 -22.85
CA MET A 454 11.41 -20.86 -23.86
C MET A 454 10.58 -22.01 -23.28
N ARG A 455 11.21 -22.87 -22.48
CA ARG A 455 10.53 -23.97 -21.78
C ARG A 455 9.41 -23.46 -20.87
N ASP A 456 9.75 -22.46 -20.03
CA ASP A 456 8.84 -21.97 -19.01
C ASP A 456 7.70 -21.15 -19.62
N ALA A 457 7.98 -20.32 -20.65
CA ALA A 457 6.95 -19.61 -21.39
C ALA A 457 5.97 -20.59 -22.08
N ALA A 458 6.47 -21.64 -22.72
CA ALA A 458 5.62 -22.67 -23.34
C ALA A 458 4.75 -23.38 -22.30
N ALA A 459 5.34 -23.73 -21.14
CA ALA A 459 4.62 -24.40 -20.05
C ALA A 459 3.54 -23.46 -19.43
N PHE A 460 3.84 -22.18 -19.26
CA PHE A 460 2.88 -21.20 -18.78
C PHE A 460 1.75 -20.99 -19.79
N ASN A 461 2.08 -20.70 -21.04
CA ASN A 461 1.10 -20.42 -22.10
C ASN A 461 0.15 -21.60 -22.41
N ALA A 462 0.54 -22.83 -22.05
CA ALA A 462 -0.30 -24.03 -22.20
C ALA A 462 -1.33 -24.19 -21.07
N GLN A 463 -1.28 -23.39 -20.01
CA GLN A 463 -2.17 -23.49 -18.86
C GLN A 463 -3.38 -22.54 -19.00
N ASN A 464 -4.42 -22.80 -18.24
CA ASN A 464 -5.54 -21.87 -18.11
C ASN A 464 -5.16 -20.73 -17.13
N HIS A 465 -5.08 -19.50 -17.61
CA HIS A 465 -4.76 -18.32 -16.81
C HIS A 465 -5.98 -17.72 -16.12
N SER A 466 -7.20 -18.08 -16.55
CA SER A 466 -8.43 -17.56 -15.92
C SER A 466 -8.64 -18.20 -14.55
N GLN A 467 -8.63 -17.38 -13.50
CA GLN A 467 -8.80 -17.78 -12.12
C GLN A 467 -9.93 -16.96 -11.47
N SER A 468 -10.67 -17.56 -10.55
CA SER A 468 -11.73 -16.89 -9.82
C SER A 468 -11.74 -17.35 -8.37
N ASP A 469 -11.78 -16.39 -7.44
CA ASP A 469 -11.86 -16.62 -6.00
C ASP A 469 -13.15 -16.00 -5.44
N HIS A 470 -13.70 -16.63 -4.40
CA HIS A 470 -14.85 -16.13 -3.65
C HIS A 470 -14.45 -16.01 -2.18
N ASN A 471 -14.41 -14.81 -1.66
CA ASN A 471 -13.95 -14.50 -0.33
C ASN A 471 -15.13 -14.10 0.56
N LEU A 472 -15.14 -14.58 1.79
CA LEU A 472 -16.08 -14.14 2.83
C LEU A 472 -15.30 -13.59 4.01
N ASP A 473 -15.47 -12.32 4.31
CA ASP A 473 -14.94 -11.69 5.52
C ASP A 473 -16.02 -11.57 6.58
N LEU A 474 -15.66 -11.84 7.81
CA LEU A 474 -16.52 -11.64 8.99
C LEU A 474 -15.74 -10.84 10.04
N THR A 475 -16.39 -9.88 10.67
CA THR A 475 -15.82 -9.12 11.79
C THR A 475 -16.85 -9.02 12.91
N ALA A 476 -16.42 -9.29 14.12
CA ALA A 476 -17.20 -9.06 15.33
C ALA A 476 -16.33 -8.36 16.38
N LEU A 477 -16.82 -7.28 16.94
CA LEU A 477 -16.13 -6.47 17.92
C LEU A 477 -17.12 -6.06 19.03
N ALA A 478 -16.67 -6.12 20.28
CA ALA A 478 -17.42 -5.66 21.43
C ALA A 478 -16.52 -4.79 22.33
N LYS A 479 -16.95 -3.56 22.58
CA LYS A 479 -16.30 -2.64 23.50
C LYS A 479 -17.15 -2.48 24.76
N TYR A 480 -16.51 -2.62 25.91
CA TYR A 480 -17.10 -2.41 27.23
C TYR A 480 -16.35 -1.29 27.98
N THR A 481 -17.04 -0.19 28.24
CA THR A 481 -16.57 0.90 29.08
C THR A 481 -16.94 0.60 30.52
N ALA A 482 -16.01 0.04 31.29
CA ALA A 482 -16.24 -0.37 32.65
C ALA A 482 -16.46 0.84 33.60
N ASN A 483 -15.70 1.92 33.36
CA ASN A 483 -15.82 3.19 34.08
C ASN A 483 -15.08 4.30 33.28
N ALA A 484 -14.98 5.49 33.88
CA ALA A 484 -14.33 6.65 33.23
C ALA A 484 -12.81 6.48 32.95
N ASN A 485 -12.19 5.42 33.49
CA ASN A 485 -10.76 5.20 33.41
C ASN A 485 -10.36 3.88 32.74
N TYR A 486 -11.34 3.04 32.35
CA TYR A 486 -11.03 1.71 31.86
C TYR A 486 -12.01 1.21 30.81
N ASP A 487 -11.49 0.99 29.63
CA ASP A 487 -12.17 0.36 28.49
C ASP A 487 -11.57 -1.02 28.21
N ILE A 488 -12.41 -1.96 27.80
CA ILE A 488 -12.00 -3.28 27.29
C ILE A 488 -12.65 -3.46 25.93
N GLU A 489 -11.88 -3.95 24.96
CA GLU A 489 -12.39 -4.29 23.64
C GLU A 489 -11.99 -5.72 23.28
N PHE A 490 -12.92 -6.53 22.80
CA PHE A 490 -12.71 -7.86 22.26
C PHE A 490 -13.04 -7.88 20.77
N GLY A 491 -12.17 -8.46 19.99
CA GLY A 491 -12.34 -8.55 18.54
C GLY A 491 -12.09 -9.95 18.01
N PHE A 492 -12.91 -10.35 17.05
CA PHE A 492 -12.71 -11.50 16.18
C PHE A 492 -12.86 -11.07 14.73
N ALA A 493 -11.93 -11.51 13.87
CA ALA A 493 -12.05 -11.34 12.44
C ALA A 493 -11.69 -12.64 11.72
N HIS A 494 -12.53 -13.03 10.76
CA HIS A 494 -12.19 -13.95 9.68
C HIS A 494 -12.00 -13.11 8.42
N LYS A 495 -10.79 -13.10 7.87
CA LYS A 495 -10.40 -12.27 6.72
C LYS A 495 -9.76 -13.12 5.65
N VAL A 496 -10.04 -12.80 4.39
CA VAL A 496 -9.54 -13.55 3.23
C VAL A 496 -8.82 -12.60 2.27
N ARG A 497 -7.67 -13.04 1.75
CA ARG A 497 -6.91 -12.33 0.71
C ARG A 497 -6.63 -13.25 -0.46
N SER A 498 -7.03 -12.84 -1.64
CA SER A 498 -6.63 -13.52 -2.88
C SER A 498 -5.21 -13.15 -3.29
N PRO A 499 -4.49 -14.04 -4.00
CA PRO A 499 -3.18 -13.74 -4.54
C PRO A 499 -3.16 -12.47 -5.39
N ASN A 500 -2.00 -11.80 -5.46
CA ASN A 500 -1.79 -10.72 -6.40
C ASN A 500 -1.42 -11.23 -7.80
N VAL A 501 -1.23 -10.31 -8.77
CA VAL A 501 -0.93 -10.65 -10.17
C VAL A 501 0.43 -11.35 -10.29
N TYR A 502 1.43 -10.90 -9.54
CA TYR A 502 2.78 -11.49 -9.59
C TYR A 502 2.85 -12.84 -8.87
N GLU A 503 2.19 -12.99 -7.73
CA GLU A 503 2.13 -14.27 -7.01
C GLU A 503 1.53 -15.39 -7.88
N ARG A 504 0.60 -15.04 -8.78
CA ARG A 504 -0.01 -16.02 -9.69
C ARG A 504 0.70 -16.17 -11.03
N PHE A 505 1.12 -15.08 -11.67
CA PHE A 505 1.44 -15.07 -13.10
C PHE A 505 2.91 -14.87 -13.44
N SER A 506 3.81 -14.55 -12.49
CA SER A 506 5.23 -14.62 -12.79
C SER A 506 5.65 -16.07 -13.07
N TRP A 507 6.43 -16.30 -14.13
CA TRP A 507 6.51 -17.65 -14.72
C TRP A 507 7.93 -18.20 -14.88
N SER A 508 8.93 -17.36 -15.03
CA SER A 508 10.26 -17.80 -15.44
C SER A 508 11.11 -18.30 -14.28
N THR A 509 11.62 -19.53 -14.39
CA THR A 509 12.61 -20.09 -13.44
C THR A 509 14.03 -19.66 -13.79
N TRP A 510 14.23 -18.94 -14.89
CA TRP A 510 15.54 -18.39 -15.21
C TRP A 510 15.97 -17.39 -14.14
N THR A 511 17.15 -17.66 -13.54
CA THR A 511 17.60 -16.94 -12.33
C THR A 511 17.59 -15.43 -12.46
N MET A 512 17.97 -14.90 -13.63
CA MET A 512 17.97 -13.45 -13.87
C MET A 512 16.55 -12.87 -13.93
N ALA A 513 15.59 -13.60 -14.47
CA ALA A 513 14.19 -13.17 -14.48
C ALA A 513 13.55 -13.30 -13.10
N ALA A 514 13.77 -14.43 -12.43
CA ALA A 514 13.21 -14.68 -11.12
C ALA A 514 13.65 -13.62 -10.09
N VAL A 515 14.91 -13.19 -10.11
CA VAL A 515 15.44 -12.18 -9.18
C VAL A 515 14.85 -10.79 -9.38
N MET A 516 14.26 -10.51 -10.54
CA MET A 516 13.56 -9.26 -10.81
C MET A 516 12.19 -9.20 -10.12
N ASN A 517 11.62 -10.35 -9.75
CA ASN A 517 10.39 -10.49 -8.99
C ASN A 517 10.72 -10.69 -7.49
N ASN A 518 11.32 -9.70 -6.86
CA ASN A 518 11.73 -9.76 -5.46
C ASN A 518 10.90 -8.82 -4.59
N PHE A 519 9.75 -9.28 -4.12
CA PHE A 519 8.83 -8.49 -3.30
C PHE A 519 9.41 -8.04 -1.96
N VAL A 520 10.23 -8.89 -1.34
CA VAL A 520 10.66 -8.67 0.05
C VAL A 520 12.07 -8.08 0.19
N GLY A 521 12.78 -7.88 -0.92
CA GLY A 521 14.13 -7.31 -0.89
C GLY A 521 15.20 -8.20 -0.25
N ASP A 522 14.96 -9.52 -0.16
CA ASP A 522 15.86 -10.52 0.45
C ASP A 522 16.96 -11.00 -0.51
N GLY A 523 17.00 -10.49 -1.74
CA GLY A 523 17.96 -10.84 -2.76
C GLY A 523 17.69 -12.17 -3.48
N ASN A 524 16.64 -12.90 -3.16
CA ASN A 524 16.21 -14.12 -3.86
C ASN A 524 15.34 -13.80 -5.07
N GLY A 525 15.06 -14.81 -5.90
CA GLY A 525 14.18 -14.70 -7.07
C GLY A 525 12.88 -15.46 -6.84
N TYR A 526 11.76 -14.86 -7.27
CA TYR A 526 10.43 -15.44 -7.04
C TYR A 526 9.74 -15.81 -8.35
N ILE A 527 9.00 -16.91 -8.33
CA ILE A 527 8.13 -17.36 -9.43
C ILE A 527 6.72 -17.64 -8.91
N GLY A 528 5.75 -17.30 -9.72
CA GLY A 528 4.34 -17.45 -9.40
C GLY A 528 3.83 -18.88 -9.47
N ASN A 529 2.57 -19.02 -9.05
CA ASN A 529 1.85 -20.28 -9.09
C ASN A 529 0.36 -20.04 -9.37
N LEU A 530 -0.11 -20.47 -10.53
CA LEU A 530 -1.50 -20.32 -10.96
C LEU A 530 -2.51 -20.98 -9.99
N ASN A 531 -2.07 -22.01 -9.25
CA ASN A 531 -2.93 -22.83 -8.39
C ASN A 531 -2.98 -22.32 -6.94
N LEU A 532 -2.51 -21.10 -6.66
CA LEU A 532 -2.60 -20.53 -5.31
C LEU A 532 -4.07 -20.33 -4.90
N LYS A 533 -4.35 -20.70 -3.66
CA LYS A 533 -5.61 -20.43 -2.97
C LYS A 533 -5.54 -19.12 -2.21
N PRO A 534 -6.67 -18.45 -1.97
CA PRO A 534 -6.71 -17.31 -1.06
C PRO A 534 -6.24 -17.66 0.35
N GLU A 535 -5.49 -16.74 0.97
CA GLU A 535 -5.13 -16.80 2.39
C GLU A 535 -6.36 -16.56 3.25
N GLN A 536 -6.50 -17.30 4.35
CA GLN A 536 -7.63 -17.18 5.28
C GLN A 536 -7.10 -16.99 6.70
N ALA A 537 -7.26 -15.81 7.25
CA ALA A 537 -6.80 -15.46 8.60
C ALA A 537 -7.95 -15.41 9.60
N ASN A 538 -7.80 -16.10 10.72
CA ASN A 538 -8.66 -15.97 11.88
C ASN A 538 -7.89 -15.27 12.98
N THR A 539 -8.33 -14.06 13.35
CA THR A 539 -7.65 -13.22 14.33
C THR A 539 -8.55 -13.01 15.55
N LEU A 540 -7.97 -13.20 16.72
CA LEU A 540 -8.54 -12.82 18.01
C LEU A 540 -7.67 -11.74 18.65
N SER A 541 -8.27 -10.70 19.19
CA SER A 541 -7.56 -9.68 19.97
C SER A 541 -8.39 -9.23 21.18
N ALA A 542 -7.68 -8.75 22.20
CA ALA A 542 -8.29 -8.07 23.33
C ALA A 542 -7.49 -6.80 23.61
N THR A 543 -8.14 -5.65 23.66
CA THR A 543 -7.49 -4.38 24.02
C THR A 543 -7.94 -3.97 25.41
N PHE A 544 -6.97 -3.69 26.26
CA PHE A 544 -7.15 -3.16 27.60
C PHE A 544 -6.62 -1.74 27.61
N ASP A 545 -7.48 -0.76 27.87
CA ASP A 545 -7.16 0.67 27.82
C ASP A 545 -7.43 1.32 29.17
N TRP A 546 -6.34 1.64 29.89
CA TRP A 546 -6.36 2.39 31.16
C TRP A 546 -5.98 3.83 30.88
N HIS A 547 -6.79 4.76 31.33
CA HIS A 547 -6.55 6.19 31.07
C HIS A 547 -7.11 7.09 32.18
N GLY A 548 -6.61 8.32 32.26
CA GLY A 548 -7.24 9.35 33.06
C GLY A 548 -8.64 9.68 32.52
N ALA A 549 -9.53 10.11 33.41
CA ALA A 549 -10.88 10.51 32.99
C ALA A 549 -10.88 11.63 31.93
N ASP A 550 -9.83 12.45 31.92
CA ASP A 550 -9.55 13.51 30.95
C ASP A 550 -8.63 13.04 29.80
N LYS A 551 -8.23 11.74 29.77
CA LYS A 551 -7.30 11.15 28.81
C LYS A 551 -5.92 11.82 28.71
N THR A 552 -5.51 12.54 29.74
CA THR A 552 -4.17 13.16 29.78
C THR A 552 -3.05 12.13 29.92
N TRP A 553 -3.34 10.97 30.50
CA TRP A 553 -2.45 9.81 30.52
C TRP A 553 -3.21 8.57 30.04
N GLY A 554 -2.49 7.63 29.51
CA GLY A 554 -3.05 6.36 29.06
C GLY A 554 -2.00 5.27 28.92
N LEU A 555 -2.45 4.03 29.12
CA LEU A 555 -1.71 2.80 28.86
C LEU A 555 -2.65 1.81 28.17
N THR A 556 -2.31 1.43 26.96
CA THR A 556 -3.07 0.46 26.15
C THR A 556 -2.25 -0.79 25.92
N ALA A 557 -2.85 -1.96 26.16
CA ALA A 557 -2.24 -3.26 25.90
C ALA A 557 -3.16 -4.10 25.02
N THR A 558 -2.64 -4.56 23.87
CA THR A 558 -3.42 -5.38 22.92
C THR A 558 -2.69 -6.68 22.59
N PRO A 559 -2.90 -7.76 23.37
CA PRO A 559 -2.55 -9.10 22.94
C PRO A 559 -3.40 -9.55 21.75
N PHE A 560 -2.78 -10.30 20.83
CA PHE A 560 -3.46 -10.87 19.68
C PHE A 560 -2.95 -12.27 19.31
N TYR A 561 -3.79 -13.02 18.63
CA TYR A 561 -3.48 -14.31 18.03
C TYR A 561 -4.12 -14.40 16.66
N THR A 562 -3.32 -14.75 15.64
CA THR A 562 -3.79 -14.97 14.28
C THR A 562 -3.36 -16.34 13.76
N GLN A 563 -4.30 -17.13 13.26
CA GLN A 563 -4.07 -18.36 12.52
C GLN A 563 -4.38 -18.09 11.06
N VAL A 564 -3.39 -18.32 10.17
CA VAL A 564 -3.58 -18.18 8.73
C VAL A 564 -3.52 -19.56 8.09
N ASN A 565 -4.59 -19.95 7.41
CA ASN A 565 -4.64 -21.11 6.53
C ASN A 565 -4.33 -20.66 5.11
N ASP A 566 -3.76 -21.56 4.31
CA ASP A 566 -3.35 -21.27 2.93
C ASP A 566 -2.45 -20.02 2.80
N TYR A 567 -1.65 -19.72 3.82
CA TYR A 567 -0.70 -18.61 3.82
C TYR A 567 0.23 -18.70 2.61
N ILE A 568 0.30 -17.65 1.80
CA ILE A 568 1.13 -17.60 0.60
C ILE A 568 2.57 -17.27 1.01
N ASP A 569 3.43 -18.26 0.87
CA ASP A 569 4.87 -18.16 1.10
C ASP A 569 5.60 -18.86 -0.05
N ALA A 570 6.92 -18.99 0.01
CA ALA A 570 7.68 -19.57 -1.08
C ALA A 570 8.61 -20.68 -0.60
N VAL A 571 8.87 -21.65 -1.48
CA VAL A 571 9.81 -22.75 -1.25
C VAL A 571 10.91 -22.74 -2.29
N GLN A 572 12.11 -23.22 -1.93
CA GLN A 572 13.21 -23.33 -2.89
C GLN A 572 12.81 -24.24 -4.08
N TRP A 573 13.11 -23.75 -5.28
CA TRP A 573 12.71 -24.37 -6.52
C TRP A 573 13.91 -24.68 -7.42
N ASN A 574 14.00 -25.89 -7.90
CA ASN A 574 15.04 -26.29 -8.86
C ASN A 574 14.60 -25.94 -10.27
N ALA A 575 15.22 -24.91 -10.85
CA ALA A 575 14.92 -24.45 -12.20
C ALA A 575 15.15 -25.51 -13.28
N ALA A 576 16.15 -26.39 -13.11
CA ALA A 576 16.48 -27.40 -14.11
C ALA A 576 15.43 -28.51 -14.18
N THR A 577 14.96 -29.00 -13.04
CA THR A 577 13.97 -30.09 -12.96
C THR A 577 12.53 -29.56 -12.88
N ASN A 578 12.34 -28.25 -12.62
CA ASN A 578 11.07 -27.62 -12.35
C ASN A 578 10.30 -28.28 -11.18
N THR A 579 11.01 -28.56 -10.09
CA THR A 579 10.48 -29.22 -8.88
C THR A 579 10.97 -28.51 -7.62
N ALA A 580 10.29 -28.74 -6.50
CA ALA A 580 10.75 -28.28 -5.19
C ALA A 580 12.10 -28.91 -4.84
N VAL A 581 12.96 -28.15 -4.18
CA VAL A 581 14.25 -28.63 -3.66
C VAL A 581 14.02 -29.40 -2.37
N VAL A 582 14.44 -30.67 -2.35
CA VAL A 582 14.25 -31.57 -1.18
C VAL A 582 15.13 -31.16 -0.01
N THR A 583 16.35 -30.70 -0.28
CA THR A 583 17.28 -30.24 0.77
C THR A 583 17.63 -28.77 0.50
N PRO A 584 16.92 -27.83 1.14
CA PRO A 584 17.16 -26.41 0.94
C PRO A 584 18.58 -25.99 1.34
N VAL A 585 19.16 -25.09 0.56
CA VAL A 585 20.46 -24.49 0.84
C VAL A 585 20.24 -23.06 1.32
N THR A 586 20.96 -22.67 2.36
CA THR A 586 20.90 -21.34 2.96
C THR A 586 22.12 -20.50 2.60
N ASN A 587 22.03 -19.18 2.81
CA ASN A 587 23.12 -18.22 2.61
C ASN A 587 23.64 -18.08 1.17
N GLN A 588 22.79 -18.38 0.19
CA GLN A 588 23.06 -18.14 -1.22
C GLN A 588 21.78 -17.74 -1.95
N PHE A 589 21.93 -17.11 -3.13
CA PHE A 589 20.81 -16.83 -4.01
C PHE A 589 20.02 -18.10 -4.31
N SER A 590 18.71 -18.02 -4.17
CA SER A 590 17.76 -19.11 -4.44
C SER A 590 16.63 -18.65 -5.34
N VAL A 591 16.17 -19.55 -6.21
CA VAL A 591 14.87 -19.38 -6.88
C VAL A 591 13.80 -19.98 -5.97
N LEU A 592 12.77 -19.21 -5.70
CA LEU A 592 11.67 -19.54 -4.81
C LEU A 592 10.36 -19.57 -5.61
N LYS A 593 9.47 -20.52 -5.32
CA LYS A 593 8.13 -20.60 -5.91
C LYS A 593 7.07 -20.44 -4.85
N TYR A 594 6.07 -19.61 -5.13
CA TYR A 594 4.95 -19.39 -4.23
C TYR A 594 4.11 -20.66 -4.05
N VAL A 595 3.77 -20.94 -2.81
CA VAL A 595 2.94 -22.08 -2.38
C VAL A 595 2.07 -21.69 -1.20
N ASN A 596 0.94 -22.36 -1.02
CA ASN A 596 0.13 -22.20 0.17
C ASN A 596 0.67 -23.04 1.33
N GLN A 597 0.68 -22.45 2.51
CA GLN A 597 1.19 -23.02 3.76
C GLN A 597 0.24 -22.71 4.91
N SER A 598 0.65 -22.91 6.15
CA SER A 598 -0.06 -22.45 7.34
C SER A 598 0.86 -21.63 8.22
N ALA A 599 0.38 -20.50 8.69
CA ALA A 599 1.14 -19.64 9.60
C ALA A 599 0.35 -19.33 10.87
N LYS A 600 1.07 -19.04 11.95
CA LYS A 600 0.54 -18.51 13.20
C LYS A 600 1.32 -17.29 13.60
N LEU A 601 0.60 -16.25 14.04
CA LEU A 601 1.18 -15.05 14.61
C LEU A 601 0.60 -14.85 16.01
N VAL A 602 1.46 -14.50 16.96
CA VAL A 602 1.07 -14.15 18.32
C VAL A 602 1.88 -12.95 18.76
N GLY A 603 1.25 -12.01 19.42
CA GLY A 603 1.96 -10.81 19.83
C GLY A 603 1.25 -9.98 20.88
N LEU A 604 1.90 -8.89 21.23
CA LEU A 604 1.45 -7.90 22.17
C LEU A 604 1.88 -6.52 21.71
N ASN A 605 0.94 -5.61 21.56
CA ASN A 605 1.19 -4.20 21.32
C ASN A 605 0.93 -3.42 22.61
N LEU A 606 1.91 -2.65 23.05
CA LEU A 606 1.81 -1.76 24.21
C LEU A 606 2.05 -0.34 23.76
N SER A 607 1.22 0.58 24.20
CA SER A 607 1.46 2.02 24.02
C SER A 607 1.04 2.78 25.27
N GLY A 608 1.75 3.85 25.59
CA GLY A 608 1.40 4.66 26.74
C GLY A 608 1.92 6.08 26.62
N HIS A 609 1.26 6.99 27.29
CA HIS A 609 1.67 8.38 27.43
C HIS A 609 1.37 8.89 28.83
N LEU A 610 2.23 9.74 29.33
CA LEU A 610 2.14 10.30 30.67
C LEU A 610 2.65 11.74 30.68
N PRO A 611 1.88 12.75 31.13
CA PRO A 611 2.38 14.08 31.37
C PRO A 611 3.29 14.05 32.62
N LEU A 612 4.48 14.66 32.51
CA LEU A 612 5.46 14.66 33.62
C LEU A 612 5.49 16.01 34.34
N ALA A 613 5.54 17.12 33.61
CA ALA A 613 5.60 18.45 34.19
C ALA A 613 5.13 19.53 33.19
N LYS A 614 4.54 20.59 33.70
CA LYS A 614 4.36 21.85 32.98
C LYS A 614 5.51 22.79 33.36
N THR A 615 6.26 23.26 32.39
CA THR A 615 7.43 24.11 32.57
C THR A 615 7.25 25.42 31.81
N ALA A 616 8.08 26.42 32.12
CA ALA A 616 8.08 27.68 31.38
C ALA A 616 8.50 27.51 29.89
N ALA A 617 9.20 26.42 29.56
CA ALA A 617 9.61 26.07 28.21
C ALA A 617 8.58 25.20 27.46
N GLY A 618 7.49 24.78 28.10
CA GLY A 618 6.45 23.93 27.53
C GLY A 618 6.11 22.72 28.40
N ASP A 619 5.24 21.88 27.88
CA ASP A 619 4.79 20.67 28.57
C ASP A 619 5.78 19.52 28.33
N LEU A 620 6.28 18.92 29.41
CA LEU A 620 7.11 17.72 29.39
C LEU A 620 6.22 16.49 29.56
N GLY A 621 6.33 15.55 28.63
CA GLY A 621 5.60 14.28 28.69
C GLY A 621 6.48 13.09 28.27
N PHE A 622 6.08 11.91 28.69
CA PHE A 622 6.64 10.64 28.25
C PHE A 622 5.65 9.93 27.31
N LYS A 623 6.15 9.36 26.21
CA LYS A 623 5.40 8.47 25.32
C LYS A 623 6.25 7.26 25.03
N GLY A 624 5.65 6.06 25.12
CA GLY A 624 6.31 4.80 24.84
C GLY A 624 5.46 3.90 23.95
N LEU A 625 6.14 3.10 23.12
CA LEU A 625 5.56 2.10 22.23
C LEU A 625 6.42 0.84 22.29
N LEU A 626 5.79 -0.33 22.41
CA LEU A 626 6.43 -1.64 22.29
C LEU A 626 5.52 -2.55 21.47
N ASN A 627 6.04 -3.03 20.35
CA ASN A 627 5.39 -4.04 19.53
C ASN A 627 6.20 -5.33 19.58
N TYR A 628 5.55 -6.43 19.90
CA TYR A 628 6.14 -7.76 19.87
C TYR A 628 5.27 -8.67 19.03
N THR A 629 5.85 -9.27 18.00
CA THR A 629 5.17 -10.26 17.15
C THR A 629 6.10 -11.45 16.94
N ARG A 630 5.57 -12.65 17.15
CA ARG A 630 6.22 -13.92 16.81
C ARG A 630 5.38 -14.62 15.77
N GLY A 631 5.96 -14.78 14.56
CA GLY A 631 5.42 -15.60 13.48
C GLY A 631 6.02 -17.01 13.51
N THR A 632 5.22 -18.02 13.21
CA THR A 632 5.68 -19.38 12.93
C THR A 632 4.96 -19.87 11.70
N ASN A 633 5.71 -20.31 10.70
CA ASN A 633 5.16 -20.99 9.56
C ASN A 633 5.21 -22.51 9.81
N LYS A 634 4.09 -23.19 9.59
CA LYS A 634 3.99 -24.64 9.71
C LYS A 634 4.30 -25.29 8.35
N VAL A 635 5.51 -25.09 7.88
CA VAL A 635 5.97 -25.82 6.70
C VAL A 635 6.47 -27.18 7.14
N ASP A 636 6.42 -28.14 6.22
CA ASP A 636 7.16 -29.38 6.30
C ASP A 636 8.55 -29.09 6.88
N PRO A 637 9.01 -29.81 7.93
CA PRO A 637 10.27 -29.57 8.61
C PRO A 637 11.50 -29.53 7.69
N ILE A 638 11.36 -29.99 6.46
CA ILE A 638 12.38 -29.93 5.40
C ILE A 638 12.52 -28.54 4.80
N VAL A 639 11.47 -27.70 4.84
CA VAL A 639 11.48 -26.33 4.32
C VAL A 639 11.50 -25.36 5.50
N LYS A 640 12.67 -25.07 6.02
CA LYS A 640 12.83 -23.95 6.95
C LYS A 640 12.63 -22.66 6.15
N THR A 641 11.46 -22.10 6.26
CA THR A 641 11.16 -20.78 5.69
C THR A 641 12.13 -19.77 6.28
N ILE A 642 12.79 -19.02 5.41
CA ILE A 642 13.59 -17.86 5.81
C ILE A 642 12.60 -16.74 6.14
N PHE A 643 11.86 -16.86 7.24
CA PHE A 643 11.25 -15.73 7.89
C PHE A 643 12.34 -15.06 8.73
N GLN A 644 12.97 -14.05 8.17
CA GLN A 644 13.54 -13.03 9.02
C GLN A 644 12.34 -12.24 9.59
N SER A 645 12.09 -12.43 10.88
CA SER A 645 11.32 -11.47 11.67
C SER A 645 11.96 -10.10 11.45
N ILE A 646 11.27 -9.22 10.75
CA ILE A 646 11.56 -7.79 10.73
C ILE A 646 11.12 -7.20 12.08
#